data_e9ec06246017b999ec2ae25a25c1471c
#
_entry.id   e9ec06246017b999ec2ae25a25c1471c
#
_cell.length_a   1.000
_cell.length_b   1.000
_cell.length_c   1.000
_cell.angle_alpha   90.00
_cell.angle_beta   90.00
_cell.angle_gamma   90.00
#
_symmetry.space_group_name_H-M   'P 1'
#
loop_
_entity.id
_entity.type
_entity.pdbx_description
1 polymer ?
#
loop_
_entity_poly.entity_id
_entity_poly.type
_entity_poly.pdbx_seq_one_letter_code
_entity_poly.pdbx_strand_id
1 'polypeptide(L)'
;MVTVGNYCEAEGPAGPAWAQGGLSPCFFFTLTPSVLMALGTLALVLALPCKRRERPAVADALSWGAGPRVAPYVLQLLLATLQVALPLASLVGRVGTARRAPLPGYLLLASILGTLAGACGLGLLVVERSQARQKLAMGAWIKFSHSPGLLLLWTVAFAAENLALVSWNSPQWWWARADLGQQVQFSLWVLRYVVSGGLFVLGLWAPGLRPQSYTFRVNEDDQDVERSQVQSTEGLPASTWRDFGRKLRLLGGYLWPRGNPALQLVVVICLGLMGLDRGLNVLVPIFYRDIVNLLTEKAPWHSLAWTVTTYVFLKFLQGGGTGSTGFVSNLRTFLWIRVQQFTARGMELRLFSHLHELSLRWHLGRRTGEVLRVVDRGTASVTGLLSYLIFNILPTLADIIIGIIYFSMFFNAWFGLIVFLCMSLYLTLTIVVTEWRTKFRRDMNTQENATRARAVDSLLNFETVKYYNAEGYEVERYREAIIKYQGLEWKSSASLVLLNQTQNLVIGLGLLAGSLLCAYFVSEQKLQVGDFVLFGTYIIQLYMPLNWFGTYYRMIQTNFIDMENMFDLLKEETEVKDLAGAGPLRFQRGQIEFENVHFSYADGRETLQDVSFTVMPGQTLALVGPSGAGKSTILRLLFRFYDISSGCIRIDGQDISQPILPPRPGGISQARNMVSWPQVTQISLRSHIGVVPQDTVLFNDTIANNIRYGRITAGNDEVQAAAKAAGIHDAILAFPEETKFIMCDLREVGNIHRV
;
A
#
# COMPACT_ATOMS: atom_id res chain seq x y z
N MET A 1 -3.95 20.31 65.53
CA MET A 1 -3.00 19.28 65.06
C MET A 1 -3.80 18.17 64.37
N VAL A 2 -3.54 17.87 63.12
CA VAL A 2 -4.16 16.76 62.43
C VAL A 2 -3.41 15.49 62.85
N THR A 3 -4.09 14.61 63.58
CA THR A 3 -3.49 13.33 63.99
C THR A 3 -3.54 12.39 62.76
N VAL A 4 -2.37 11.87 62.37
CA VAL A 4 -2.27 10.86 61.27
C VAL A 4 -2.63 9.52 61.88
N GLY A 5 -3.65 8.85 61.33
CA GLY A 5 -4.08 7.50 61.69
C GLY A 5 -3.23 6.44 61.03
N ASN A 6 -3.67 5.16 61.16
CA ASN A 6 -3.04 4.03 60.49
C ASN A 6 -3.01 4.25 58.97
N TYR A 7 -2.04 3.64 58.25
CA TYR A 7 -1.86 3.86 56.82
C TYR A 7 -3.11 3.42 56.01
N CYS A 8 -3.63 2.21 56.28
CA CYS A 8 -4.94 1.74 55.82
C CYS A 8 -5.85 1.45 56.98
N GLU A 9 -7.16 1.59 56.87
CA GLU A 9 -8.14 1.37 57.92
C GLU A 9 -8.34 -0.15 58.18
N ALA A 10 -7.91 -1.06 57.29
CA ALA A 10 -7.97 -2.51 57.41
C ALA A 10 -6.59 -3.08 57.78
N GLU A 11 -6.58 -4.21 58.51
CA GLU A 11 -5.38 -4.90 58.96
C GLU A 11 -4.46 -5.31 57.80
N GLY A 12 -3.29 -4.65 57.69
CA GLY A 12 -2.22 -4.94 56.73
C GLY A 12 -1.73 -3.72 55.95
N PRO A 13 -0.47 -3.75 55.49
CA PRO A 13 0.16 -2.55 54.86
C PRO A 13 -0.42 -2.18 53.50
N ALA A 14 -1.23 -2.99 52.83
CA ALA A 14 -1.81 -2.70 51.52
C ALA A 14 -3.29 -3.09 51.35
N GLY A 15 -3.90 -3.84 52.23
CA GLY A 15 -5.28 -4.33 52.08
C GLY A 15 -5.54 -5.13 50.79
N PRO A 16 -6.65 -5.84 50.65
CA PRO A 16 -7.00 -6.52 49.42
C PRO A 16 -7.27 -5.48 48.29
N ALA A 17 -6.80 -5.75 47.07
CA ALA A 17 -6.99 -4.86 45.94
C ALA A 17 -8.48 -4.63 45.59
N TRP A 18 -9.31 -5.64 45.86
CA TRP A 18 -10.75 -5.63 45.62
C TRP A 18 -11.49 -6.05 46.90
N ALA A 19 -12.36 -5.19 47.39
CA ALA A 19 -13.17 -5.44 48.59
C ALA A 19 -14.59 -4.91 48.41
N GLN A 20 -15.58 -5.63 48.91
CA GLN A 20 -17.01 -5.24 48.94
C GLN A 20 -17.55 -4.73 47.59
N GLY A 21 -17.19 -5.40 46.48
CA GLY A 21 -17.70 -5.11 45.14
C GLY A 21 -16.99 -3.94 44.41
N GLY A 22 -15.87 -3.45 44.92
CA GLY A 22 -15.09 -2.38 44.26
C GLY A 22 -13.60 -2.40 44.62
N LEU A 23 -12.83 -1.51 44.00
CA LEU A 23 -11.42 -1.32 44.33
C LEU A 23 -11.27 -0.74 45.72
N SER A 24 -10.30 -1.26 46.50
CA SER A 24 -9.97 -0.70 47.80
C SER A 24 -9.39 0.73 47.64
N PRO A 25 -9.96 1.74 48.34
CA PRO A 25 -9.43 3.10 48.27
C PRO A 25 -7.95 3.20 48.67
N CYS A 26 -7.52 2.45 49.68
CA CYS A 26 -6.11 2.44 50.10
C CYS A 26 -5.19 1.92 49.00
N PHE A 27 -5.53 0.82 48.32
CA PHE A 27 -4.76 0.26 47.23
C PHE A 27 -4.72 1.23 46.04
N PHE A 28 -5.86 1.77 45.63
CA PHE A 28 -5.97 2.67 44.50
C PHE A 28 -5.18 3.96 44.68
N PHE A 29 -5.36 4.64 45.83
CA PHE A 29 -4.68 5.90 46.12
C PHE A 29 -3.21 5.74 46.48
N THR A 30 -2.73 4.55 46.71
CA THR A 30 -1.29 4.24 46.87
C THR A 30 -0.65 3.97 45.49
N LEU A 31 -1.28 3.09 44.70
CA LEU A 31 -0.71 2.61 43.42
C LEU A 31 -0.71 3.71 42.35
N THR A 32 -1.86 4.35 42.11
CA THR A 32 -2.02 5.27 40.97
C THR A 32 -1.09 6.48 41.03
N PRO A 33 -0.96 7.23 42.16
CA PRO A 33 -0.04 8.36 42.23
C PRO A 33 1.43 7.94 42.17
N SER A 34 1.76 6.75 42.70
CA SER A 34 3.13 6.20 42.64
C SER A 34 3.54 5.90 41.19
N VAL A 35 2.65 5.27 40.42
CA VAL A 35 2.89 5.02 38.98
C VAL A 35 3.00 6.31 38.19
N LEU A 36 2.11 7.28 38.45
CA LEU A 36 2.14 8.59 37.77
C LEU A 36 3.43 9.37 38.10
N MET A 37 3.88 9.30 39.34
CA MET A 37 5.14 9.95 39.76
C MET A 37 6.35 9.29 39.11
N ALA A 38 6.41 7.95 39.06
CA ALA A 38 7.48 7.22 38.38
C ALA A 38 7.53 7.53 36.89
N LEU A 39 6.38 7.55 36.20
CA LEU A 39 6.29 7.93 34.80
C LEU A 39 6.69 9.40 34.56
N GLY A 40 6.23 10.31 35.42
CA GLY A 40 6.54 11.75 35.32
C GLY A 40 8.03 12.04 35.49
N THR A 41 8.67 11.42 36.49
CA THR A 41 10.13 11.57 36.72
C THR A 41 10.95 10.95 35.61
N LEU A 42 10.61 9.75 35.15
CA LEU A 42 11.27 9.12 34.02
C LEU A 42 11.17 9.97 32.75
N ALA A 43 9.97 10.45 32.45
CA ALA A 43 9.76 11.32 31.27
C ALA A 43 10.53 12.65 31.38
N LEU A 44 10.60 13.24 32.59
CA LEU A 44 11.35 14.47 32.82
C LEU A 44 12.86 14.25 32.67
N VAL A 45 13.40 13.16 33.19
CA VAL A 45 14.82 12.79 33.06
C VAL A 45 15.18 12.56 31.57
N LEU A 46 14.33 11.91 30.82
CA LEU A 46 14.54 11.67 29.38
C LEU A 46 14.38 12.95 28.53
N ALA A 47 13.61 13.93 29.00
CA ALA A 47 13.40 15.21 28.32
C ALA A 47 14.48 16.26 28.62
N LEU A 48 15.25 16.10 29.71
CA LEU A 48 16.35 16.98 30.01
C LEU A 48 17.52 16.71 29.04
N PRO A 49 17.93 17.70 28.20
CA PRO A 49 19.00 17.45 27.24
C PRO A 49 20.32 17.27 27.99
N CYS A 50 21.10 16.24 27.65
CA CYS A 50 22.54 16.24 27.88
C CYS A 50 23.09 17.55 27.29
N LYS A 51 23.53 18.48 28.15
CA LYS A 51 24.07 19.78 27.78
C LYS A 51 25.32 19.62 26.93
N ARG A 52 25.17 19.50 25.61
CA ARG A 52 26.23 19.92 24.69
C ARG A 52 26.10 21.45 24.54
N ARG A 53 27.09 22.12 25.07
CA ARG A 53 27.26 23.57 25.15
C ARG A 53 27.55 24.11 23.75
N GLU A 54 26.49 24.42 22.95
CA GLU A 54 26.62 25.22 21.74
C GLU A 54 26.19 26.64 22.03
N ARG A 55 27.09 27.61 21.72
CA ARG A 55 26.87 29.03 21.90
C ARG A 55 25.72 29.51 21.04
N PRO A 56 24.84 30.39 21.54
CA PRO A 56 23.77 30.98 20.75
C PRO A 56 24.36 31.97 19.76
N ALA A 57 24.18 31.73 18.48
CA ALA A 57 24.24 32.78 17.47
C ALA A 57 23.02 33.69 17.68
N VAL A 58 23.27 34.98 17.65
CA VAL A 58 22.29 36.05 17.85
C VAL A 58 21.17 35.86 16.82
N ALA A 59 19.99 35.47 17.29
CA ALA A 59 18.79 35.41 16.50
C ALA A 59 17.97 36.65 16.77
N ASP A 60 17.81 37.51 15.79
CA ASP A 60 16.88 38.61 15.78
C ASP A 60 15.48 38.15 16.16
N ALA A 61 14.88 38.93 17.07
CA ALA A 61 13.59 38.66 17.65
C ALA A 61 12.47 38.69 16.61
N LEU A 62 12.09 37.53 16.09
CA LEU A 62 10.81 37.40 15.41
C LEU A 62 9.68 37.46 16.42
N SER A 63 9.00 38.59 16.43
CA SER A 63 7.80 38.86 17.21
C SER A 63 6.73 37.82 16.92
N TRP A 64 6.39 37.03 17.93
CA TRP A 64 5.23 36.13 17.88
C TRP A 64 3.96 37.01 18.01
N GLY A 65 3.35 37.33 16.88
CA GLY A 65 2.04 37.96 16.86
C GLY A 65 1.00 37.11 17.63
N ALA A 66 0.18 37.78 18.40
CA ALA A 66 -0.94 37.22 19.12
C ALA A 66 -1.99 36.68 18.12
N GLY A 67 -1.86 35.44 17.69
CA GLY A 67 -2.84 34.76 16.82
C GLY A 67 -3.80 33.86 17.60
N PRO A 68 -4.97 33.54 17.04
CA PRO A 68 -6.06 32.81 17.72
C PRO A 68 -5.70 31.39 18.22
N ARG A 69 -4.52 30.87 17.94
CA ARG A 69 -4.05 29.53 18.38
C ARG A 69 -3.28 29.55 19.72
N VAL A 70 -3.12 30.69 20.33
CA VAL A 70 -2.54 30.78 21.69
C VAL A 70 -3.56 30.32 22.73
N ALA A 71 -4.85 30.55 22.50
CA ALA A 71 -5.92 30.19 23.42
C ALA A 71 -5.98 28.69 23.79
N PRO A 72 -5.89 27.73 22.87
CA PRO A 72 -5.91 26.30 23.25
C PRO A 72 -4.67 25.88 24.07
N TYR A 73 -3.51 26.48 23.83
CA TYR A 73 -2.33 26.22 24.66
C TYR A 73 -2.46 26.81 26.04
N VAL A 74 -3.01 28.03 26.19
CA VAL A 74 -3.31 28.62 27.48
C VAL A 74 -4.31 27.77 28.26
N LEU A 75 -5.33 27.25 27.59
CA LEU A 75 -6.27 26.29 28.18
C LEU A 75 -5.55 25.03 28.66
N GLN A 76 -4.66 24.46 27.86
CA GLN A 76 -3.87 23.31 28.25
C GLN A 76 -2.98 23.58 29.45
N LEU A 77 -2.37 24.76 29.51
CA LEU A 77 -1.56 25.21 30.65
C LEU A 77 -2.42 25.39 31.93
N LEU A 78 -3.62 25.97 31.80
CA LEU A 78 -4.56 26.11 32.89
C LEU A 78 -5.04 24.76 33.42
N LEU A 79 -5.36 23.82 32.53
CA LEU A 79 -5.73 22.46 32.95
C LEU A 79 -4.57 21.73 33.62
N ALA A 80 -3.33 21.91 33.15
CA ALA A 80 -2.15 21.32 33.78
C ALA A 80 -1.88 21.91 35.16
N THR A 81 -2.08 23.22 35.36
CA THR A 81 -1.97 23.86 36.70
C THR A 81 -3.09 23.41 37.65
N LEU A 82 -4.32 23.23 37.17
CA LEU A 82 -5.41 22.61 37.90
C LEU A 82 -5.12 21.17 38.31
N GLN A 83 -4.48 20.39 37.46
CA GLN A 83 -4.07 19.00 37.77
C GLN A 83 -3.05 18.96 38.95
N VAL A 84 -2.20 20.00 39.10
CA VAL A 84 -1.30 20.16 40.25
C VAL A 84 -2.07 20.51 41.50
N ALA A 85 -3.05 21.41 41.40
CA ALA A 85 -3.78 21.95 42.56
C ALA A 85 -4.83 20.99 43.14
N LEU A 86 -5.48 20.16 42.30
CA LEU A 86 -6.62 19.33 42.71
C LEU A 86 -6.30 18.26 43.78
N PRO A 87 -5.13 17.57 43.79
CA PRO A 87 -4.79 16.66 44.89
C PRO A 87 -4.68 17.37 46.24
N LEU A 88 -4.12 18.58 46.27
CA LEU A 88 -4.05 19.41 47.49
C LEU A 88 -5.43 19.88 47.91
N ALA A 89 -6.26 20.34 46.99
CA ALA A 89 -7.64 20.77 47.27
C ALA A 89 -8.46 19.61 47.86
N SER A 90 -8.25 18.37 47.37
CA SER A 90 -8.92 17.17 47.93
C SER A 90 -8.48 16.89 49.38
N LEU A 91 -7.20 17.10 49.71
CA LEU A 91 -6.68 16.96 51.06
C LEU A 91 -7.28 18.04 52.00
N VAL A 92 -7.25 19.31 51.57
CA VAL A 92 -7.82 20.42 52.36
C VAL A 92 -9.32 20.23 52.58
N GLY A 93 -10.07 19.80 51.55
CA GLY A 93 -11.50 19.51 51.68
C GLY A 93 -11.79 18.39 52.70
N ARG A 94 -10.94 17.37 52.77
CA ARG A 94 -11.07 16.28 53.78
C ARG A 94 -10.72 16.79 55.20
N VAL A 95 -9.65 17.54 55.34
CA VAL A 95 -9.27 18.15 56.63
C VAL A 95 -10.37 19.12 57.16
N GLY A 96 -10.98 19.90 56.27
CA GLY A 96 -12.04 20.83 56.64
C GLY A 96 -13.38 20.18 57.05
N THR A 97 -13.68 19.04 56.45
CA THR A 97 -14.94 18.29 56.73
C THR A 97 -14.81 17.25 57.86
N ALA A 98 -13.60 16.74 58.09
CA ALA A 98 -13.31 15.77 59.16
C ALA A 98 -13.04 16.49 60.49
N ARG A 99 -14.07 16.90 61.19
CA ARG A 99 -13.94 17.72 62.45
C ARG A 99 -13.22 17.00 63.61
N ARG A 100 -12.98 15.65 63.60
CA ARG A 100 -12.28 14.88 64.66
C ARG A 100 -11.70 13.51 64.29
N ALA A 101 -11.81 13.06 63.03
CA ALA A 101 -11.29 11.74 62.65
C ALA A 101 -9.82 11.81 62.18
N PRO A 102 -8.94 10.88 62.60
CA PRO A 102 -7.56 10.84 62.08
C PRO A 102 -7.54 10.59 60.59
N LEU A 103 -6.68 11.31 59.85
CA LEU A 103 -6.52 11.10 58.40
C LEU A 103 -5.71 9.88 58.10
N PRO A 104 -6.17 8.95 57.22
CA PRO A 104 -5.40 7.79 56.78
C PRO A 104 -4.13 8.20 56.06
N GLY A 105 -3.01 7.52 56.32
CA GLY A 105 -1.69 7.84 55.77
C GLY A 105 -1.61 7.77 54.24
N TYR A 106 -2.37 6.86 53.58
CA TYR A 106 -2.41 6.73 52.15
C TYR A 106 -2.95 7.97 51.41
N LEU A 107 -3.82 8.78 52.06
CA LEU A 107 -4.35 10.01 51.46
C LEU A 107 -3.33 11.13 51.44
N LEU A 108 -2.48 11.22 52.48
CA LEU A 108 -1.35 12.17 52.48
C LEU A 108 -0.36 11.81 51.40
N LEU A 109 0.02 10.53 51.29
CA LEU A 109 0.91 10.04 50.25
C LEU A 109 0.34 10.35 48.84
N ALA A 110 -0.93 10.03 48.63
CA ALA A 110 -1.61 10.29 47.35
C ALA A 110 -1.60 11.78 46.97
N SER A 111 -1.82 12.67 47.92
CA SER A 111 -1.83 14.10 47.65
C SER A 111 -0.44 14.64 47.33
N ILE A 112 0.60 14.17 48.02
CA ILE A 112 2.00 14.57 47.75
C ILE A 112 2.46 14.04 46.41
N LEU A 113 2.31 12.74 46.16
CA LEU A 113 2.75 12.13 44.91
C LEU A 113 1.94 12.62 43.70
N GLY A 114 0.63 12.85 43.88
CA GLY A 114 -0.24 13.37 42.83
C GLY A 114 0.13 14.82 42.44
N THR A 115 0.46 15.70 43.40
CA THR A 115 0.94 17.06 43.12
C THR A 115 2.30 17.05 42.43
N LEU A 116 3.22 16.19 42.87
CA LEU A 116 4.54 16.06 42.23
C LEU A 116 4.42 15.53 40.81
N ALA A 117 3.59 14.51 40.58
CA ALA A 117 3.33 13.99 39.24
C ALA A 117 2.70 15.05 38.31
N GLY A 118 1.74 15.83 38.82
CA GLY A 118 1.18 16.96 38.07
C GLY A 118 2.22 18.04 37.76
N ALA A 119 3.11 18.37 38.74
CA ALA A 119 4.21 19.32 38.54
C ALA A 119 5.23 18.83 37.48
N CYS A 120 5.55 17.53 37.46
CA CYS A 120 6.35 16.90 36.38
C CYS A 120 5.69 17.07 35.01
N GLY A 121 4.39 16.84 34.91
CA GLY A 121 3.63 17.03 33.66
C GLY A 121 3.62 18.47 33.17
N LEU A 122 3.42 19.43 34.10
CA LEU A 122 3.50 20.87 33.81
C LEU A 122 4.92 21.29 33.38
N GLY A 123 5.94 20.81 34.11
CA GLY A 123 7.35 21.06 33.77
C GLY A 123 7.72 20.54 32.38
N LEU A 124 7.30 19.31 32.05
CA LEU A 124 7.49 18.73 30.70
C LEU A 124 6.84 19.56 29.61
N LEU A 125 5.61 20.03 29.82
CA LEU A 125 4.89 20.87 28.87
C LEU A 125 5.63 22.18 28.56
N VAL A 126 6.19 22.81 29.59
CA VAL A 126 6.98 24.05 29.46
C VAL A 126 8.33 23.79 28.78
N VAL A 127 9.02 22.73 29.17
CA VAL A 127 10.32 22.33 28.56
C VAL A 127 10.15 22.01 27.08
N GLU A 128 9.15 21.24 26.70
CA GLU A 128 8.88 20.90 25.29
C GLU A 128 8.62 22.14 24.45
N ARG A 129 7.85 23.09 24.97
CA ARG A 129 7.60 24.34 24.25
C ARG A 129 8.87 25.19 24.10
N SER A 130 9.72 25.27 25.14
CA SER A 130 10.99 25.98 25.05
C SER A 130 11.95 25.35 24.04
N GLN A 131 12.04 24.02 24.02
CA GLN A 131 12.84 23.29 23.04
C GLN A 131 12.29 23.45 21.60
N ALA A 132 10.97 23.45 21.44
CA ALA A 132 10.34 23.69 20.12
C ALA A 132 10.68 25.09 19.60
N ARG A 133 10.68 26.14 20.47
CA ARG A 133 11.08 27.50 20.09
C ARG A 133 12.56 27.58 19.70
N GLN A 134 13.45 26.94 20.44
CA GLN A 134 14.88 26.91 20.11
C GLN A 134 15.16 26.19 18.77
N LYS A 135 14.49 25.08 18.51
CA LYS A 135 14.61 24.35 17.25
C LYS A 135 14.04 25.16 16.07
N LEU A 136 12.95 25.91 16.27
CA LEU A 136 12.41 26.80 15.26
C LEU A 136 13.38 27.93 14.90
N ALA A 137 14.03 28.53 15.92
CA ALA A 137 15.04 29.57 15.70
C ALA A 137 16.30 29.05 14.96
N MET A 138 16.61 27.77 15.08
CA MET A 138 17.74 27.12 14.41
C MET A 138 17.38 26.50 13.05
N GLY A 139 16.15 26.69 12.53
CA GLY A 139 15.70 26.08 11.28
C GLY A 139 15.57 24.54 11.32
N ALA A 140 15.63 23.93 12.49
CA ALA A 140 15.59 22.49 12.65
C ALA A 140 14.14 21.95 12.64
N TRP A 141 13.97 20.70 12.21
CA TRP A 141 12.67 20.03 12.17
C TRP A 141 12.00 19.96 13.55
N ILE A 142 10.76 20.43 13.65
CA ILE A 142 9.95 20.41 14.87
C ILE A 142 8.98 19.23 14.81
N LYS A 143 8.94 18.43 15.88
CA LYS A 143 7.85 17.46 16.08
C LYS A 143 6.59 18.23 16.49
N PHE A 144 5.50 18.05 15.74
CA PHE A 144 4.18 18.64 16.02
C PHE A 144 3.35 17.81 17.01
N SER A 145 3.97 16.95 17.78
CA SER A 145 3.34 16.10 18.82
C SER A 145 4.15 16.23 20.12
N HIS A 146 3.46 16.15 21.25
CA HIS A 146 4.12 16.02 22.54
C HIS A 146 5.00 14.78 22.63
N SER A 147 5.96 14.79 23.58
CA SER A 147 6.78 13.60 23.83
C SER A 147 5.91 12.40 24.23
N PRO A 148 6.32 11.17 23.85
CA PRO A 148 5.59 9.98 24.26
C PRO A 148 5.42 9.85 25.77
N GLY A 149 6.40 10.35 26.57
CA GLY A 149 6.35 10.34 28.01
C GLY A 149 5.24 11.23 28.59
N LEU A 150 5.05 12.44 28.05
CA LEU A 150 3.98 13.33 28.48
C LEU A 150 2.60 12.80 28.07
N LEU A 151 2.46 12.28 26.87
CA LEU A 151 1.22 11.64 26.41
C LEU A 151 0.87 10.43 27.26
N LEU A 152 1.84 9.59 27.57
CA LEU A 152 1.66 8.43 28.44
C LEU A 152 1.21 8.85 29.85
N LEU A 153 1.82 9.88 30.41
CA LEU A 153 1.45 10.40 31.72
C LEU A 153 -0.03 10.83 31.77
N TRP A 154 -0.50 11.61 30.79
CA TRP A 154 -1.91 12.05 30.74
C TRP A 154 -2.87 10.91 30.40
N THR A 155 -2.45 9.95 29.56
CA THR A 155 -3.24 8.74 29.26
C THR A 155 -3.45 7.90 30.52
N VAL A 156 -2.39 7.65 31.30
CA VAL A 156 -2.48 6.89 32.55
C VAL A 156 -3.27 7.66 33.61
N ALA A 157 -3.11 8.98 33.68
CA ALA A 157 -3.92 9.81 34.59
C ALA A 157 -5.41 9.71 34.27
N PHE A 158 -5.80 9.81 33.00
CA PHE A 158 -7.21 9.67 32.58
C PHE A 158 -7.71 8.23 32.77
N ALA A 159 -6.91 7.20 32.46
CA ALA A 159 -7.26 5.82 32.70
C ALA A 159 -7.48 5.51 34.18
N ALA A 160 -6.69 6.11 35.06
CA ALA A 160 -6.87 5.98 36.53
C ALA A 160 -8.22 6.53 36.99
N GLU A 161 -8.66 7.67 36.46
CA GLU A 161 -9.98 8.22 36.80
C GLU A 161 -11.14 7.35 36.26
N ASN A 162 -10.98 6.73 35.08
CA ASN A 162 -11.94 5.75 34.57
C ASN A 162 -11.97 4.47 35.43
N LEU A 163 -10.80 4.04 35.94
CA LEU A 163 -10.73 2.88 36.84
C LEU A 163 -11.45 3.17 38.17
N ALA A 164 -11.37 4.41 38.69
CA ALA A 164 -12.13 4.84 39.85
C ALA A 164 -13.64 4.73 39.64
N LEU A 165 -14.12 4.98 38.42
CA LEU A 165 -15.54 4.89 38.06
C LEU A 165 -16.09 3.44 38.20
N VAL A 166 -15.27 2.41 37.99
CA VAL A 166 -15.64 0.99 38.15
C VAL A 166 -16.09 0.69 39.59
N SER A 167 -15.64 1.47 40.57
CA SER A 167 -15.99 1.31 41.98
C SER A 167 -17.32 1.98 42.37
N TRP A 168 -18.16 2.33 41.38
CA TRP A 168 -19.44 3.06 41.54
C TRP A 168 -20.36 2.50 42.62
N ASN A 169 -20.45 1.18 42.76
CA ASN A 169 -21.35 0.53 43.71
C ASN A 169 -20.71 0.24 45.09
N SER A 170 -19.44 0.60 45.30
CA SER A 170 -18.77 0.32 46.57
C SER A 170 -19.12 1.38 47.62
N PRO A 171 -19.59 0.96 48.81
CA PRO A 171 -19.92 1.88 49.91
C PRO A 171 -18.69 2.57 50.51
N GLN A 172 -17.48 2.08 50.24
CA GLN A 172 -16.21 2.65 50.71
C GLN A 172 -15.81 3.93 49.93
N TRP A 173 -16.50 4.24 48.82
CA TRP A 173 -16.22 5.40 48.02
C TRP A 173 -17.24 6.53 48.29
N TRP A 174 -16.92 7.78 47.94
CA TRP A 174 -17.73 9.00 48.13
C TRP A 174 -19.02 9.01 47.27
N TRP A 175 -19.26 8.01 46.49
CA TRP A 175 -20.47 7.88 45.64
C TRP A 175 -21.77 7.88 46.46
N ALA A 176 -21.74 7.44 47.69
CA ALA A 176 -22.91 7.38 48.57
C ALA A 176 -23.54 8.73 48.90
N ARG A 177 -22.75 9.82 48.82
CA ARG A 177 -23.16 11.23 49.00
C ARG A 177 -23.98 11.49 50.28
N ALA A 178 -23.83 10.70 51.29
CA ALA A 178 -24.58 10.81 52.55
C ALA A 178 -24.19 12.05 53.35
N ASP A 179 -22.86 12.40 53.36
CA ASP A 179 -22.31 13.48 54.15
C ASP A 179 -21.77 14.60 53.25
N LEU A 180 -21.72 15.84 53.80
CA LEU A 180 -21.15 17.01 53.13
C LEU A 180 -19.71 16.75 52.64
N GLY A 181 -18.91 16.00 53.42
CA GLY A 181 -17.55 15.64 53.05
C GLY A 181 -17.47 14.79 51.80
N GLN A 182 -18.38 13.79 51.64
CA GLN A 182 -18.48 12.95 50.47
C GLN A 182 -18.95 13.74 49.24
N GLN A 183 -19.88 14.65 49.37
CA GLN A 183 -20.34 15.54 48.28
C GLN A 183 -19.20 16.43 47.75
N VAL A 184 -18.38 17.00 48.64
CA VAL A 184 -17.18 17.78 48.27
C VAL A 184 -16.18 16.92 47.51
N GLN A 185 -15.90 15.69 48.01
CA GLN A 185 -14.97 14.80 47.36
C GLN A 185 -15.45 14.34 45.99
N PHE A 186 -16.73 14.06 45.83
CA PHE A 186 -17.34 13.75 44.55
C PHE A 186 -17.20 14.91 43.55
N SER A 187 -17.48 16.16 43.99
CA SER A 187 -17.34 17.33 43.12
C SER A 187 -15.91 17.54 42.68
N LEU A 188 -14.92 17.34 43.56
CA LEU A 188 -13.50 17.42 43.24
C LEU A 188 -13.07 16.29 42.29
N TRP A 189 -13.64 15.07 42.43
CA TRP A 189 -13.39 13.98 41.51
C TRP A 189 -13.93 14.29 40.13
N VAL A 190 -15.17 14.80 40.00
CA VAL A 190 -15.74 15.20 38.68
C VAL A 190 -14.84 16.25 38.02
N LEU A 191 -14.36 17.25 38.78
CA LEU A 191 -13.47 18.25 38.23
C LEU A 191 -12.14 17.65 37.78
N ARG A 192 -11.57 16.71 38.52
CA ARG A 192 -10.34 15.98 38.17
C ARG A 192 -10.53 15.11 36.93
N TYR A 193 -11.68 14.45 36.79
CA TYR A 193 -12.05 13.67 35.62
C TYR A 193 -12.09 14.56 34.34
N VAL A 194 -12.75 15.73 34.43
CA VAL A 194 -12.81 16.69 33.31
C VAL A 194 -11.44 17.24 32.95
N VAL A 195 -10.62 17.57 33.95
CA VAL A 195 -9.27 18.12 33.76
C VAL A 195 -8.36 17.06 33.11
N SER A 196 -8.35 15.82 33.59
CA SER A 196 -7.52 14.75 33.03
C SER A 196 -7.94 14.37 31.64
N GLY A 197 -9.26 14.30 31.36
CA GLY A 197 -9.82 14.06 30.03
C GLY A 197 -9.50 15.21 29.06
N GLY A 198 -9.62 16.45 29.51
CA GLY A 198 -9.26 17.64 28.72
C GLY A 198 -7.77 17.69 28.36
N LEU A 199 -6.89 17.34 29.31
CA LEU A 199 -5.45 17.24 29.05
C LEU A 199 -5.11 16.11 28.10
N PHE A 200 -5.77 14.97 28.19
CA PHE A 200 -5.60 13.87 27.25
C PHE A 200 -5.97 14.29 25.81
N VAL A 201 -7.15 14.90 25.62
CA VAL A 201 -7.61 15.35 24.29
C VAL A 201 -6.70 16.46 23.73
N LEU A 202 -6.38 17.49 24.53
CA LEU A 202 -5.49 18.56 24.10
C LEU A 202 -4.05 18.07 23.91
N GLY A 203 -3.64 17.04 24.66
CA GLY A 203 -2.35 16.37 24.48
C GLY A 203 -2.20 15.74 23.11
N LEU A 204 -3.21 15.04 22.63
CA LEU A 204 -3.24 14.49 21.28
C LEU A 204 -3.21 15.57 20.19
N TRP A 205 -3.81 16.73 20.47
CA TRP A 205 -3.83 17.84 19.52
C TRP A 205 -2.55 18.68 19.52
N ALA A 206 -1.80 18.71 20.63
CA ALA A 206 -0.54 19.43 20.81
C ALA A 206 -0.57 20.91 20.33
N PRO A 207 -1.49 21.76 20.81
CA PRO A 207 -1.73 23.09 20.25
C PRO A 207 -0.56 24.04 20.36
N GLY A 208 0.33 23.84 21.35
CA GLY A 208 1.51 24.70 21.59
C GLY A 208 2.72 24.43 20.69
N LEU A 209 2.69 23.34 19.92
CA LEU A 209 3.79 22.87 19.08
C LEU A 209 3.53 23.04 17.58
N ARG A 210 2.33 23.45 17.16
CA ARG A 210 1.97 23.65 15.74
C ARG A 210 2.25 25.10 15.32
N PRO A 211 3.14 25.35 14.31
CA PRO A 211 3.32 26.68 13.76
C PRO A 211 2.09 27.10 12.94
N GLN A 212 1.84 28.39 12.91
CA GLN A 212 0.92 29.01 11.98
C GLN A 212 1.55 28.92 10.59
N SER A 213 0.80 28.40 9.61
CA SER A 213 1.19 28.16 8.22
C SER A 213 2.38 28.99 7.73
N TYR A 214 3.53 28.34 7.55
CA TYR A 214 4.63 28.91 6.76
C TYR A 214 4.42 28.55 5.31
N THR A 215 4.20 29.54 4.46
CA THR A 215 4.53 29.47 3.04
C THR A 215 6.04 29.50 2.95
N PHE A 216 6.67 28.36 2.70
CA PHE A 216 8.06 28.33 2.26
C PHE A 216 8.10 29.04 0.90
N ARG A 217 8.83 30.15 0.79
CA ARG A 217 9.36 30.60 -0.49
C ARG A 217 10.46 29.59 -0.87
N VAL A 218 10.13 28.60 -1.64
CA VAL A 218 11.09 27.79 -2.36
C VAL A 218 11.59 28.67 -3.51
N ASN A 219 12.90 28.79 -3.69
CA ASN A 219 13.49 29.46 -4.83
C ASN A 219 12.95 28.84 -6.09
N GLU A 220 12.48 29.65 -7.03
CA GLU A 220 11.80 29.24 -8.25
C GLU A 220 12.67 28.38 -9.20
N ASP A 221 14.00 28.42 -9.02
CA ASP A 221 14.95 27.72 -9.89
C ASP A 221 14.99 26.19 -9.73
N ASP A 222 14.54 25.63 -8.59
CA ASP A 222 14.48 24.18 -8.38
C ASP A 222 13.12 23.55 -8.75
N GLN A 223 12.11 24.35 -9.08
CA GLN A 223 10.77 23.85 -9.41
C GLN A 223 10.62 23.35 -10.85
N ASP A 224 11.42 23.83 -11.78
CA ASP A 224 11.27 23.50 -13.19
C ASP A 224 11.81 22.10 -13.54
N VAL A 225 12.74 21.56 -12.76
CA VAL A 225 13.24 20.18 -12.94
C VAL A 225 12.31 19.15 -12.31
N GLU A 226 11.65 19.50 -11.18
CA GLU A 226 10.64 18.60 -10.57
C GLU A 226 9.28 18.64 -11.30
N ARG A 227 8.88 19.78 -11.87
CA ARG A 227 7.62 19.89 -12.62
C ARG A 227 7.62 19.08 -13.90
N SER A 228 8.74 18.95 -14.59
CA SER A 228 8.82 18.14 -15.81
C SER A 228 8.78 16.61 -15.55
N GLN A 229 9.08 16.16 -14.34
CA GLN A 229 8.92 14.75 -13.95
C GLN A 229 7.57 14.43 -13.31
N VAL A 230 6.85 15.41 -12.77
CA VAL A 230 5.57 15.23 -12.07
C VAL A 230 4.37 15.44 -13.01
N GLN A 231 4.52 16.17 -14.10
CA GLN A 231 3.42 16.43 -15.05
C GLN A 231 2.96 15.21 -15.87
N SER A 232 3.67 14.09 -15.81
CA SER A 232 3.22 12.84 -16.44
C SER A 232 2.27 11.99 -15.56
N THR A 233 1.91 12.43 -14.34
CA THR A 233 1.11 11.59 -13.42
C THR A 233 0.01 12.34 -12.63
N GLU A 234 -0.30 13.60 -12.93
CA GLU A 234 -1.42 14.31 -12.29
C GLU A 234 -2.70 14.32 -13.13
N GLY A 235 -3.21 13.12 -13.42
CA GLY A 235 -4.65 12.91 -13.42
C GLY A 235 -5.07 12.75 -11.95
N LEU A 236 -5.93 13.66 -11.42
CA LEU A 236 -6.62 13.48 -10.14
C LEU A 236 -7.03 12.00 -10.01
N PRO A 237 -6.77 11.32 -8.88
CA PRO A 237 -7.19 9.94 -8.73
C PRO A 237 -8.71 9.90 -8.81
N ALA A 238 -9.25 9.56 -9.97
CA ALA A 238 -10.62 9.14 -10.09
C ALA A 238 -10.78 8.04 -9.05
N SER A 239 -11.75 8.21 -8.14
CA SER A 239 -12.02 7.25 -7.08
C SER A 239 -11.88 5.84 -7.66
N THR A 240 -11.02 5.00 -7.08
CA THR A 240 -10.71 3.64 -7.55
C THR A 240 -12.00 2.82 -7.74
N TRP A 241 -13.08 3.23 -7.07
CA TRP A 241 -14.41 2.68 -7.11
C TRP A 241 -15.29 3.24 -8.24
N ARG A 242 -14.85 4.32 -8.89
CA ARG A 242 -15.54 4.84 -10.07
C ARG A 242 -15.35 3.81 -11.19
N ASP A 243 -16.44 3.35 -11.77
CA ASP A 243 -16.49 2.27 -12.78
C ASP A 243 -16.15 0.85 -12.30
N PHE A 244 -16.23 0.58 -10.96
CA PHE A 244 -15.96 -0.76 -10.41
C PHE A 244 -16.74 -1.87 -11.13
N GLY A 245 -18.01 -1.67 -11.44
CA GLY A 245 -18.83 -2.64 -12.17
C GLY A 245 -18.33 -2.93 -13.59
N ARG A 246 -17.78 -1.91 -14.29
CA ARG A 246 -17.19 -2.08 -15.62
C ARG A 246 -15.86 -2.85 -15.53
N LYS A 247 -15.02 -2.51 -14.55
CA LYS A 247 -13.74 -3.19 -14.29
C LYS A 247 -13.97 -4.66 -13.91
N LEU A 248 -14.96 -4.92 -13.07
CA LEU A 248 -15.32 -6.29 -12.67
C LEU A 248 -15.87 -7.11 -13.85
N ARG A 249 -16.63 -6.51 -14.76
CA ARG A 249 -17.12 -7.17 -15.97
C ARG A 249 -15.98 -7.54 -16.93
N LEU A 250 -14.97 -6.68 -17.05
CA LEU A 250 -13.75 -7.00 -17.82
C LEU A 250 -13.01 -8.20 -17.22
N LEU A 251 -12.84 -8.22 -15.87
CA LEU A 251 -12.23 -9.35 -15.17
C LEU A 251 -13.02 -10.65 -15.33
N GLY A 252 -14.35 -10.58 -15.33
CA GLY A 252 -15.23 -11.75 -15.50
C GLY A 252 -15.00 -12.48 -16.83
N GLY A 253 -14.60 -11.76 -17.88
CA GLY A 253 -14.23 -12.35 -19.17
C GLY A 253 -12.97 -13.24 -19.11
N TYR A 254 -12.07 -12.97 -18.18
CA TYR A 254 -10.82 -13.74 -17.98
C TYR A 254 -10.97 -14.85 -16.94
N LEU A 255 -12.02 -14.82 -16.11
CA LEU A 255 -12.32 -15.87 -15.14
C LEU A 255 -12.71 -17.18 -15.82
N TRP A 256 -13.40 -17.08 -16.96
CA TRP A 256 -13.93 -18.23 -17.66
C TRP A 256 -13.03 -18.59 -18.85
N PRO A 257 -12.26 -19.69 -18.80
CA PRO A 257 -11.33 -20.08 -19.87
C PRO A 257 -12.11 -20.56 -21.11
N ARG A 258 -12.44 -19.61 -22.00
CA ARG A 258 -13.16 -19.91 -23.25
C ARG A 258 -12.28 -20.73 -24.14
N GLY A 259 -12.83 -21.85 -24.64
CA GLY A 259 -12.13 -22.78 -25.56
C GLY A 259 -11.44 -23.98 -24.91
N ASN A 260 -11.44 -24.08 -23.54
CA ASN A 260 -10.87 -25.26 -22.88
C ASN A 260 -11.86 -25.82 -21.83
N PRO A 261 -12.69 -26.83 -22.17
CA PRO A 261 -13.72 -27.40 -21.30
C PRO A 261 -13.13 -28.05 -20.03
N ALA A 262 -11.92 -28.59 -20.09
CA ALA A 262 -11.28 -29.22 -18.95
C ALA A 262 -10.95 -28.15 -17.86
N LEU A 263 -10.48 -26.96 -18.25
CA LEU A 263 -10.22 -25.89 -17.31
C LEU A 263 -11.51 -25.26 -16.78
N GLN A 264 -12.59 -25.21 -17.56
CA GLN A 264 -13.91 -24.78 -17.08
C GLN A 264 -14.41 -25.71 -15.97
N LEU A 265 -14.25 -27.02 -16.13
CA LEU A 265 -14.58 -27.99 -15.08
C LEU A 265 -13.76 -27.74 -13.80
N VAL A 266 -12.47 -27.46 -13.95
CA VAL A 266 -11.60 -27.14 -12.80
C VAL A 266 -12.10 -25.90 -12.07
N VAL A 267 -12.54 -24.85 -12.77
CA VAL A 267 -13.12 -23.64 -12.15
C VAL A 267 -14.38 -24.00 -11.35
N VAL A 268 -15.27 -24.83 -11.90
CA VAL A 268 -16.50 -25.28 -11.20
C VAL A 268 -16.13 -26.09 -9.95
N ILE A 269 -15.17 -27.01 -10.05
CA ILE A 269 -14.68 -27.78 -8.89
C ILE A 269 -14.10 -26.82 -7.81
N CYS A 270 -13.31 -25.83 -8.19
CA CYS A 270 -12.75 -24.86 -7.25
C CYS A 270 -13.85 -24.07 -6.53
N LEU A 271 -14.92 -23.68 -7.22
CA LEU A 271 -16.08 -23.02 -6.60
C LEU A 271 -16.84 -23.97 -5.69
N GLY A 272 -17.00 -25.23 -6.07
CA GLY A 272 -17.61 -26.28 -5.22
C GLY A 272 -16.79 -26.53 -3.94
N LEU A 273 -15.46 -26.64 -4.05
CA LEU A 273 -14.55 -26.77 -2.91
C LEU A 273 -14.62 -25.53 -1.99
N MET A 274 -14.78 -24.33 -2.57
CA MET A 274 -15.00 -23.12 -1.78
C MET A 274 -16.30 -23.18 -0.96
N GLY A 275 -17.39 -23.65 -1.56
CA GLY A 275 -18.66 -23.87 -0.84
C GLY A 275 -18.53 -24.91 0.26
N LEU A 276 -17.84 -26.02 0.01
CA LEU A 276 -17.54 -27.05 0.99
C LEU A 276 -16.74 -26.47 2.18
N ASP A 277 -15.72 -25.67 1.90
CA ASP A 277 -14.90 -25.02 2.92
C ASP A 277 -15.76 -24.09 3.82
N ARG A 278 -16.74 -23.38 3.28
CA ARG A 278 -17.70 -22.59 4.07
C ARG A 278 -18.59 -23.47 4.96
N GLY A 279 -19.07 -24.60 4.45
CA GLY A 279 -19.80 -25.59 5.26
C GLY A 279 -18.98 -26.12 6.42
N LEU A 280 -17.70 -26.45 6.20
CA LEU A 280 -16.78 -26.90 7.23
C LEU A 280 -16.56 -25.84 8.32
N ASN A 281 -16.49 -24.55 7.94
CA ASN A 281 -16.32 -23.44 8.88
C ASN A 281 -17.48 -23.32 9.87
N VAL A 282 -18.67 -23.74 9.52
CA VAL A 282 -19.85 -23.77 10.40
C VAL A 282 -19.90 -25.08 11.19
N LEU A 283 -19.64 -26.22 10.54
CA LEU A 283 -19.77 -27.53 11.17
C LEU A 283 -18.74 -27.76 12.28
N VAL A 284 -17.49 -27.37 12.09
CA VAL A 284 -16.41 -27.62 13.05
C VAL A 284 -16.71 -27.02 14.44
N PRO A 285 -17.10 -25.74 14.59
CA PRO A 285 -17.51 -25.20 15.89
C PRO A 285 -18.73 -25.91 16.49
N ILE A 286 -19.69 -26.38 15.68
CA ILE A 286 -20.87 -27.13 16.15
C ILE A 286 -20.45 -28.46 16.78
N PHE A 287 -19.63 -29.24 16.11
CA PHE A 287 -19.11 -30.50 16.68
C PHE A 287 -18.27 -30.25 17.93
N TYR A 288 -17.54 -29.13 18.00
CA TYR A 288 -16.82 -28.76 19.22
C TYR A 288 -17.77 -28.43 20.37
N ARG A 289 -18.86 -27.72 20.14
CA ARG A 289 -19.95 -27.53 21.10
C ARG A 289 -20.51 -28.84 21.59
N ASP A 290 -20.81 -29.78 20.68
CA ASP A 290 -21.41 -31.08 21.03
C ASP A 290 -20.45 -31.93 21.91
N ILE A 291 -19.13 -31.86 21.65
CA ILE A 291 -18.14 -32.50 22.55
C ILE A 291 -18.23 -31.93 23.97
N VAL A 292 -18.29 -30.58 24.10
CA VAL A 292 -18.36 -29.94 25.42
C VAL A 292 -19.65 -30.32 26.15
N ASN A 293 -20.78 -30.35 25.44
CA ASN A 293 -22.06 -30.73 26.02
C ASN A 293 -22.06 -32.21 26.47
N LEU A 294 -21.58 -33.15 25.63
CA LEU A 294 -21.45 -34.54 25.94
C LEU A 294 -20.54 -34.83 27.17
N LEU A 295 -19.47 -34.02 27.29
CA LEU A 295 -18.59 -34.08 28.46
C LEU A 295 -19.29 -33.59 29.75
N THR A 296 -20.09 -32.54 29.63
CA THR A 296 -20.83 -31.94 30.75
C THR A 296 -21.95 -32.87 31.20
N GLU A 297 -22.63 -33.55 30.29
CA GLU A 297 -23.72 -34.49 30.53
C GLU A 297 -23.21 -35.89 30.92
N LYS A 298 -21.87 -36.13 30.98
CA LYS A 298 -21.23 -37.43 31.25
C LYS A 298 -21.74 -38.55 30.35
N ALA A 299 -21.89 -38.26 29.05
CA ALA A 299 -22.39 -39.22 28.08
C ALA A 299 -21.48 -40.46 27.91
N PRO A 300 -22.00 -41.60 27.40
CA PRO A 300 -21.24 -42.84 27.24
C PRO A 300 -20.04 -42.66 26.30
N TRP A 301 -18.92 -43.31 26.62
CA TRP A 301 -17.64 -43.19 25.91
C TRP A 301 -17.76 -43.37 24.40
N HIS A 302 -18.60 -44.28 23.95
CA HIS A 302 -18.75 -44.57 22.51
C HIS A 302 -19.24 -43.36 21.71
N SER A 303 -20.26 -42.62 22.19
CA SER A 303 -20.77 -41.43 21.51
C SER A 303 -19.74 -40.30 21.53
N LEU A 304 -19.06 -40.10 22.66
CA LEU A 304 -17.99 -39.10 22.79
C LEU A 304 -16.85 -39.40 21.83
N ALA A 305 -16.37 -40.67 21.77
CA ALA A 305 -15.29 -41.05 20.86
C ALA A 305 -15.64 -40.83 19.39
N TRP A 306 -16.87 -41.13 18.98
CA TRP A 306 -17.35 -40.88 17.61
C TRP A 306 -17.38 -39.39 17.29
N THR A 307 -17.94 -38.55 18.17
CA THR A 307 -18.01 -37.10 17.94
C THR A 307 -16.64 -36.47 17.89
N VAL A 308 -15.71 -36.86 18.78
CA VAL A 308 -14.31 -36.38 18.77
C VAL A 308 -13.60 -36.80 17.47
N THR A 309 -13.77 -38.05 17.01
CA THR A 309 -13.14 -38.52 15.76
C THR A 309 -13.66 -37.72 14.55
N THR A 310 -14.98 -37.50 14.49
CA THR A 310 -15.60 -36.68 13.46
C THR A 310 -15.10 -35.25 13.49
N TYR A 311 -15.03 -34.64 14.68
CA TYR A 311 -14.48 -33.28 14.85
C TYR A 311 -13.03 -33.18 14.33
N VAL A 312 -12.17 -34.13 14.72
CA VAL A 312 -10.76 -34.13 14.29
C VAL A 312 -10.63 -34.30 12.79
N PHE A 313 -11.46 -35.15 12.17
CA PHE A 313 -11.49 -35.34 10.73
C PHE A 313 -11.96 -34.07 10.00
N LEU A 314 -13.06 -33.43 10.46
CA LEU A 314 -13.53 -32.17 9.90
C LEU A 314 -12.49 -31.06 10.09
N LYS A 315 -11.83 -31.03 11.24
CA LYS A 315 -10.74 -30.08 11.53
C LYS A 315 -9.53 -30.27 10.62
N PHE A 316 -9.18 -31.50 10.28
CA PHE A 316 -8.15 -31.82 9.27
C PHE A 316 -8.54 -31.27 7.88
N LEU A 317 -9.79 -31.43 7.47
CA LEU A 317 -10.28 -30.89 6.19
C LEU A 317 -10.28 -29.37 6.18
N GLN A 318 -10.74 -28.73 7.26
CA GLN A 318 -10.79 -27.26 7.41
C GLN A 318 -9.38 -26.65 7.54
N GLY A 319 -8.47 -27.32 8.25
CA GLY A 319 -7.16 -26.85 8.63
C GLY A 319 -7.06 -26.46 10.10
N GLY A 320 -5.95 -26.79 10.72
CA GLY A 320 -5.70 -26.55 12.14
C GLY A 320 -4.83 -25.34 12.41
N GLY A 321 -5.32 -24.40 13.20
CA GLY A 321 -4.51 -23.35 13.80
C GLY A 321 -4.29 -22.08 12.94
N THR A 322 -3.66 -21.11 13.55
CA THR A 322 -3.35 -19.81 12.98
C THR A 322 -2.36 -19.92 11.83
N GLY A 323 -2.87 -19.80 10.60
CA GLY A 323 -2.03 -19.71 9.39
C GLY A 323 -1.84 -21.00 8.59
N SER A 324 -2.32 -22.16 9.05
CA SER A 324 -2.29 -23.39 8.23
C SER A 324 -3.54 -23.47 7.37
N THR A 325 -3.35 -23.56 6.06
CA THR A 325 -4.43 -23.82 5.10
C THR A 325 -4.84 -25.29 5.19
N GLY A 326 -6.15 -25.57 5.28
CA GLY A 326 -6.68 -26.93 5.35
C GLY A 326 -6.50 -27.73 4.06
N PHE A 327 -6.78 -29.02 4.13
CA PHE A 327 -6.69 -29.91 2.95
C PHE A 327 -7.54 -29.42 1.78
N VAL A 328 -8.79 -29.01 2.05
CA VAL A 328 -9.72 -28.50 1.02
C VAL A 328 -9.18 -27.23 0.36
N SER A 329 -8.67 -26.29 1.17
CA SER A 329 -8.10 -25.02 0.68
C SER A 329 -6.81 -25.26 -0.14
N ASN A 330 -5.95 -26.19 0.28
CA ASN A 330 -4.74 -26.54 -0.47
C ASN A 330 -5.06 -27.23 -1.78
N LEU A 331 -6.02 -28.16 -1.80
CA LEU A 331 -6.48 -28.82 -3.02
C LEU A 331 -7.04 -27.80 -4.02
N ARG A 332 -7.88 -26.88 -3.53
CA ARG A 332 -8.42 -25.77 -4.34
C ARG A 332 -7.31 -24.92 -4.94
N THR A 333 -6.31 -24.52 -4.12
CA THR A 333 -5.18 -23.69 -4.56
C THR A 333 -4.35 -24.42 -5.61
N PHE A 334 -4.09 -25.70 -5.42
CA PHE A 334 -3.37 -26.54 -6.37
C PHE A 334 -4.07 -26.61 -7.74
N LEU A 335 -5.37 -26.83 -7.74
CA LEU A 335 -6.16 -26.86 -8.97
C LEU A 335 -6.20 -25.48 -9.66
N TRP A 336 -6.26 -24.39 -8.87
CA TRP A 336 -6.34 -23.03 -9.39
C TRP A 336 -5.06 -22.58 -10.09
N ILE A 337 -3.88 -23.13 -9.74
CA ILE A 337 -2.60 -22.80 -10.39
C ILE A 337 -2.68 -22.93 -11.91
N ARG A 338 -3.28 -24.01 -12.41
CA ARG A 338 -3.42 -24.24 -13.86
C ARG A 338 -4.30 -23.19 -14.56
N VAL A 339 -5.35 -22.74 -13.89
CA VAL A 339 -6.24 -21.68 -14.39
C VAL A 339 -5.49 -20.35 -14.46
N GLN A 340 -4.74 -20.00 -13.41
CA GLN A 340 -3.89 -18.81 -13.39
C GLN A 340 -2.85 -18.81 -14.50
N GLN A 341 -2.12 -19.90 -14.68
CA GLN A 341 -1.11 -20.02 -15.73
C GLN A 341 -1.71 -19.88 -17.14
N PHE A 342 -2.89 -20.46 -17.37
CA PHE A 342 -3.57 -20.32 -18.66
C PHE A 342 -3.98 -18.86 -18.92
N THR A 343 -4.55 -18.19 -17.92
CA THR A 343 -4.98 -16.79 -18.01
C THR A 343 -3.78 -15.85 -18.20
N ALA A 344 -2.72 -16.01 -17.40
CA ALA A 344 -1.50 -15.21 -17.50
C ALA A 344 -0.87 -15.33 -18.89
N ARG A 345 -0.65 -16.56 -19.36
CA ARG A 345 -0.07 -16.83 -20.69
C ARG A 345 -0.91 -16.21 -21.82
N GLY A 346 -2.24 -16.33 -21.75
CA GLY A 346 -3.11 -15.74 -22.77
C GLY A 346 -3.04 -14.23 -22.82
N MET A 347 -2.89 -13.58 -21.66
CA MET A 347 -2.74 -12.12 -21.57
C MET A 347 -1.36 -11.65 -22.01
N GLU A 348 -0.30 -12.30 -21.56
CA GLU A 348 1.08 -11.98 -21.93
C GLU A 348 1.29 -12.07 -23.44
N LEU A 349 0.84 -13.15 -24.06
CA LEU A 349 0.94 -13.32 -25.50
C LEU A 349 0.16 -12.24 -26.25
N ARG A 350 -1.06 -11.90 -25.80
CA ARG A 350 -1.86 -10.86 -26.44
C ARG A 350 -1.23 -9.47 -26.31
N LEU A 351 -0.69 -9.14 -25.11
CA LEU A 351 0.03 -7.90 -24.89
C LEU A 351 1.29 -7.82 -25.74
N PHE A 352 2.08 -8.89 -25.75
CA PHE A 352 3.32 -8.95 -26.52
C PHE A 352 3.05 -8.81 -28.03
N SER A 353 2.03 -9.49 -28.58
CA SER A 353 1.59 -9.30 -29.96
C SER A 353 1.21 -7.86 -30.24
N HIS A 354 0.39 -7.27 -29.36
CA HIS A 354 -0.05 -5.88 -29.52
C HIS A 354 1.12 -4.87 -29.49
N LEU A 355 2.10 -5.07 -28.59
CA LEU A 355 3.30 -4.23 -28.53
C LEU A 355 4.11 -4.28 -29.83
N HIS A 356 4.18 -5.44 -30.48
CA HIS A 356 4.86 -5.57 -31.78
C HIS A 356 4.08 -4.96 -32.95
N GLU A 357 2.76 -4.76 -32.79
CA GLU A 357 1.93 -4.07 -33.79
C GLU A 357 1.98 -2.54 -33.67
N LEU A 358 2.47 -1.99 -32.53
CA LEU A 358 2.58 -0.55 -32.31
C LEU A 358 3.67 0.09 -33.18
N SER A 359 3.51 1.38 -33.52
CA SER A 359 4.40 2.14 -34.37
C SER A 359 5.80 2.37 -33.76
N LEU A 360 6.80 2.57 -34.63
CA LEU A 360 8.16 2.94 -34.22
C LEU A 360 8.17 4.24 -33.40
N ARG A 361 7.30 5.21 -33.72
CA ARG A 361 7.16 6.47 -32.98
C ARG A 361 6.79 6.21 -31.54
N TRP A 362 5.85 5.32 -31.29
CA TRP A 362 5.43 4.94 -29.94
C TRP A 362 6.59 4.34 -29.14
N HIS A 363 7.38 3.43 -29.73
CA HIS A 363 8.54 2.79 -29.09
C HIS A 363 9.67 3.78 -28.79
N LEU A 364 9.94 4.73 -29.69
CA LEU A 364 10.97 5.75 -29.48
C LEU A 364 10.57 6.79 -28.42
N GLY A 365 9.27 7.05 -28.26
CA GLY A 365 8.73 8.00 -27.28
C GLY A 365 8.62 7.46 -25.85
N ARG A 366 8.85 6.17 -25.64
CA ARG A 366 8.68 5.52 -24.31
C ARG A 366 9.91 4.69 -23.94
N ARG A 367 10.18 4.61 -22.63
CA ARG A 367 11.27 3.77 -22.12
C ARG A 367 10.82 2.31 -22.09
N THR A 368 11.50 1.42 -22.81
CA THR A 368 11.18 -0.02 -22.92
C THR A 368 11.02 -0.69 -21.55
N GLY A 369 11.90 -0.37 -20.58
CA GLY A 369 11.81 -0.93 -19.23
C GLY A 369 10.57 -0.49 -18.45
N GLU A 370 9.99 0.68 -18.76
CA GLU A 370 8.74 1.16 -18.16
C GLU A 370 7.55 0.39 -18.73
N VAL A 371 7.53 0.19 -20.04
CA VAL A 371 6.49 -0.60 -20.73
C VAL A 371 6.47 -2.04 -20.24
N LEU A 372 7.64 -2.71 -20.17
CA LEU A 372 7.74 -4.06 -19.64
C LEU A 372 7.25 -4.16 -18.20
N ARG A 373 7.57 -3.17 -17.36
CA ARG A 373 7.06 -3.12 -15.98
C ARG A 373 5.54 -3.04 -15.92
N VAL A 374 4.90 -2.29 -16.82
CA VAL A 374 3.43 -2.21 -16.91
C VAL A 374 2.85 -3.55 -17.34
N VAL A 375 3.47 -4.24 -18.29
CA VAL A 375 3.06 -5.59 -18.73
C VAL A 375 3.15 -6.60 -17.58
N ASP A 376 4.31 -6.70 -16.93
CA ASP A 376 4.56 -7.66 -15.84
C ASP A 376 3.62 -7.43 -14.65
N ARG A 377 3.50 -6.17 -14.21
CA ARG A 377 2.62 -5.82 -13.09
C ARG A 377 1.14 -5.99 -13.46
N GLY A 378 0.75 -5.61 -14.66
CA GLY A 378 -0.62 -5.70 -15.12
C GLY A 378 -1.12 -7.13 -15.19
N THR A 379 -0.35 -8.06 -15.76
CA THR A 379 -0.70 -9.49 -15.85
C THR A 379 -0.74 -10.15 -14.47
N ALA A 380 0.26 -9.88 -13.62
CA ALA A 380 0.25 -10.34 -12.22
C ALA A 380 -0.95 -9.77 -11.44
N SER A 381 -1.32 -8.52 -11.70
CA SER A 381 -2.44 -7.85 -11.03
C SER A 381 -3.79 -8.45 -11.40
N VAL A 382 -4.03 -8.82 -12.65
CA VAL A 382 -5.28 -9.50 -13.07
C VAL A 382 -5.44 -10.86 -12.40
N THR A 383 -4.40 -11.68 -12.42
CA THR A 383 -4.43 -13.01 -11.77
C THR A 383 -4.53 -12.90 -10.25
N GLY A 384 -3.84 -11.92 -9.65
CA GLY A 384 -3.93 -11.60 -8.24
C GLY A 384 -5.32 -11.13 -7.81
N LEU A 385 -5.93 -10.18 -8.54
CA LEU A 385 -7.28 -9.68 -8.28
C LEU A 385 -8.32 -10.78 -8.29
N LEU A 386 -8.31 -11.65 -9.32
CA LEU A 386 -9.22 -12.77 -9.42
C LEU A 386 -9.12 -13.68 -8.20
N SER A 387 -7.88 -14.01 -7.78
CA SER A 387 -7.65 -14.86 -6.61
C SER A 387 -8.10 -14.20 -5.31
N TYR A 388 -7.79 -12.90 -5.11
CA TYR A 388 -8.19 -12.19 -3.89
C TYR A 388 -9.70 -12.00 -3.77
N LEU A 389 -10.37 -11.63 -4.86
CA LEU A 389 -11.82 -11.43 -4.86
C LEU A 389 -12.56 -12.73 -4.60
N ILE A 390 -12.21 -13.81 -5.33
CA ILE A 390 -12.94 -15.07 -5.28
C ILE A 390 -12.61 -15.86 -4.01
N PHE A 391 -11.33 -15.96 -3.62
CA PHE A 391 -10.91 -16.89 -2.57
C PHE A 391 -10.66 -16.25 -1.19
N ASN A 392 -10.67 -14.92 -1.09
CA ASN A 392 -10.51 -14.25 0.20
C ASN A 392 -11.71 -13.38 0.55
N ILE A 393 -12.12 -12.46 -0.33
CA ILE A 393 -13.17 -11.49 0.02
C ILE A 393 -14.55 -12.11 -0.02
N LEU A 394 -14.91 -12.77 -1.11
CA LEU A 394 -16.24 -13.38 -1.26
C LEU A 394 -16.54 -14.41 -0.15
N PRO A 395 -15.62 -15.34 0.19
CA PRO A 395 -15.81 -16.24 1.31
C PRO A 395 -15.93 -15.54 2.66
N THR A 396 -15.11 -14.50 2.92
CA THR A 396 -15.18 -13.75 4.19
C THR A 396 -16.53 -13.07 4.37
N LEU A 397 -17.08 -12.45 3.31
CA LEU A 397 -18.41 -11.84 3.35
C LEU A 397 -19.49 -12.92 3.54
N ALA A 398 -19.35 -14.08 2.90
CA ALA A 398 -20.29 -15.19 3.09
C ALA A 398 -20.25 -15.71 4.53
N ASP A 399 -19.07 -15.86 5.15
CA ASP A 399 -18.92 -16.29 6.55
C ASP A 399 -19.60 -15.31 7.52
N ILE A 400 -19.49 -14.00 7.29
CA ILE A 400 -20.16 -12.98 8.11
C ILE A 400 -21.67 -13.13 8.01
N ILE A 401 -22.21 -13.25 6.78
CA ILE A 401 -23.64 -13.40 6.55
C ILE A 401 -24.15 -14.70 7.19
N ILE A 402 -23.47 -15.80 6.96
CA ILE A 402 -23.80 -17.11 7.55
C ILE A 402 -23.77 -17.02 9.09
N GLY A 403 -22.74 -16.36 9.67
CA GLY A 403 -22.63 -16.17 11.11
C GLY A 403 -23.78 -15.38 11.71
N ILE A 404 -24.16 -14.25 11.07
CA ILE A 404 -25.29 -13.42 11.51
C ILE A 404 -26.59 -14.23 11.48
N ILE A 405 -26.86 -14.96 10.39
CA ILE A 405 -28.05 -15.80 10.23
C ILE A 405 -28.07 -16.91 11.28
N TYR A 406 -26.93 -17.61 11.46
CA TYR A 406 -26.80 -18.71 12.42
C TYR A 406 -27.08 -18.25 13.86
N PHE A 407 -26.42 -17.20 14.33
CA PHE A 407 -26.64 -16.68 15.68
C PHE A 407 -28.04 -16.09 15.88
N SER A 408 -28.61 -15.48 14.87
CA SER A 408 -29.99 -14.95 14.94
C SER A 408 -31.03 -16.03 15.03
N MET A 409 -30.85 -17.16 14.33
CA MET A 409 -31.85 -18.25 14.29
C MET A 409 -31.69 -19.26 15.45
N PHE A 410 -30.47 -19.64 15.79
CA PHE A 410 -30.19 -20.72 16.76
C PHE A 410 -29.96 -20.24 18.19
N PHE A 411 -29.56 -18.99 18.40
CA PHE A 411 -29.36 -18.43 19.74
C PHE A 411 -30.48 -17.46 20.10
N ASN A 412 -30.40 -16.22 19.63
CA ASN A 412 -31.41 -15.18 19.79
C ASN A 412 -31.05 -14.01 18.87
N ALA A 413 -32.04 -13.22 18.47
CA ALA A 413 -31.87 -12.02 17.62
C ALA A 413 -30.81 -11.03 18.18
N TRP A 414 -30.67 -10.93 19.49
CA TRP A 414 -29.65 -10.08 20.14
C TRP A 414 -28.21 -10.48 19.81
N PHE A 415 -27.91 -11.78 19.69
CA PHE A 415 -26.57 -12.25 19.28
C PHE A 415 -26.29 -11.88 17.83
N GLY A 416 -27.27 -12.07 16.92
CA GLY A 416 -27.14 -11.63 15.56
C GLY A 416 -26.92 -10.12 15.43
N LEU A 417 -27.61 -9.32 16.26
CA LEU A 417 -27.42 -7.87 16.31
C LEU A 417 -26.01 -7.46 16.78
N ILE A 418 -25.51 -8.09 17.86
CA ILE A 418 -24.14 -7.83 18.36
C ILE A 418 -23.12 -8.13 17.27
N VAL A 419 -23.22 -9.30 16.62
CA VAL A 419 -22.30 -9.69 15.55
C VAL A 419 -22.39 -8.69 14.38
N PHE A 420 -23.59 -8.33 13.95
CA PHE A 420 -23.80 -7.35 12.88
C PHE A 420 -23.19 -5.99 13.20
N LEU A 421 -23.45 -5.43 14.39
CA LEU A 421 -22.91 -4.13 14.80
C LEU A 421 -21.38 -4.16 14.88
N CYS A 422 -20.81 -5.22 15.50
CA CYS A 422 -19.36 -5.35 15.61
C CYS A 422 -18.71 -5.48 14.23
N MET A 423 -19.27 -6.31 13.33
CA MET A 423 -18.73 -6.49 11.97
C MET A 423 -18.85 -5.22 11.14
N SER A 424 -19.98 -4.52 11.22
CA SER A 424 -20.19 -3.25 10.52
C SER A 424 -19.22 -2.16 11.02
N LEU A 425 -19.06 -2.04 12.33
CA LEU A 425 -18.12 -1.10 12.95
C LEU A 425 -16.67 -1.44 12.57
N TYR A 426 -16.30 -2.73 12.62
CA TYR A 426 -14.99 -3.22 12.24
C TYR A 426 -14.65 -2.86 10.79
N LEU A 427 -15.54 -3.19 9.84
CA LEU A 427 -15.34 -2.89 8.42
C LEU A 427 -15.26 -1.40 8.15
N THR A 428 -16.15 -0.60 8.74
CA THR A 428 -16.17 0.86 8.58
C THR A 428 -14.87 1.48 9.09
N LEU A 429 -14.44 1.13 10.32
CA LEU A 429 -13.19 1.63 10.89
C LEU A 429 -11.98 1.18 10.08
N THR A 430 -11.96 -0.07 9.61
CA THR A 430 -10.88 -0.59 8.77
C THR A 430 -10.75 0.22 7.49
N ILE A 431 -11.86 0.51 6.79
CA ILE A 431 -11.85 1.30 5.55
C ILE A 431 -11.36 2.72 5.83
N VAL A 432 -11.97 3.41 6.80
CA VAL A 432 -11.65 4.81 7.13
C VAL A 432 -10.16 4.96 7.53
N VAL A 433 -9.68 4.10 8.43
CA VAL A 433 -8.27 4.17 8.87
C VAL A 433 -7.32 3.76 7.76
N THR A 434 -7.69 2.81 6.90
CA THR A 434 -6.85 2.40 5.76
C THR A 434 -6.74 3.53 4.72
N GLU A 435 -7.81 4.24 4.41
CA GLU A 435 -7.78 5.41 3.52
C GLU A 435 -6.89 6.53 4.11
N TRP A 436 -7.06 6.84 5.39
CA TRP A 436 -6.22 7.81 6.08
C TRP A 436 -4.73 7.42 6.05
N ARG A 437 -4.41 6.13 6.23
CA ARG A 437 -3.05 5.57 6.16
C ARG A 437 -2.42 5.66 4.77
N THR A 438 -3.22 5.60 3.72
CA THR A 438 -2.75 5.55 2.33
C THR A 438 -1.87 6.75 2.00
N LYS A 439 -2.15 7.94 2.58
CA LYS A 439 -1.33 9.13 2.43
C LYS A 439 0.11 8.89 2.92
N PHE A 440 0.27 8.41 4.15
CA PHE A 440 1.62 8.15 4.73
C PHE A 440 2.40 7.10 3.93
N ARG A 441 1.70 6.12 3.38
CA ARG A 441 2.30 5.08 2.55
C ARG A 441 2.78 5.62 1.20
N ARG A 442 2.02 6.52 0.58
CA ARG A 442 2.44 7.19 -0.66
C ARG A 442 3.69 8.03 -0.43
N ASP A 443 3.68 8.87 0.61
CA ASP A 443 4.83 9.70 0.96
C ASP A 443 6.08 8.84 1.21
N MET A 444 5.94 7.73 1.92
CA MET A 444 7.01 6.77 2.17
C MET A 444 7.54 6.16 0.86
N ASN A 445 6.67 5.68 -0.03
CA ASN A 445 7.07 5.05 -1.30
C ASN A 445 7.77 6.06 -2.22
N THR A 446 7.30 7.30 -2.28
CA THR A 446 7.93 8.37 -3.07
C THR A 446 9.35 8.63 -2.57
N GLN A 447 9.54 8.74 -1.25
CA GLN A 447 10.86 8.95 -0.68
C GLN A 447 11.77 7.72 -0.80
N GLU A 448 11.23 6.51 -0.74
CA GLU A 448 11.96 5.26 -1.00
C GLU A 448 12.51 5.24 -2.43
N ASN A 449 11.67 5.57 -3.41
CA ASN A 449 12.09 5.65 -4.81
C ASN A 449 13.18 6.72 -5.01
N ALA A 450 13.04 7.90 -4.40
CA ALA A 450 14.04 8.95 -4.45
C ALA A 450 15.38 8.52 -3.82
N THR A 451 15.32 7.79 -2.72
CA THR A 451 16.52 7.25 -2.05
C THR A 451 17.22 6.20 -2.91
N ARG A 452 16.44 5.30 -3.52
CA ARG A 452 17.00 4.28 -4.45
C ARG A 452 17.57 4.92 -5.73
N ALA A 453 16.90 5.92 -6.29
CA ALA A 453 17.39 6.63 -7.47
C ALA A 453 18.76 7.29 -7.19
N ARG A 454 18.96 7.91 -6.02
CA ARG A 454 20.26 8.47 -5.63
C ARG A 454 21.37 7.43 -5.53
N ALA A 455 21.08 6.25 -4.94
CA ALA A 455 22.05 5.17 -4.86
C ALA A 455 22.46 4.67 -6.25
N VAL A 456 21.48 4.47 -7.14
CA VAL A 456 21.72 4.04 -8.53
C VAL A 456 22.54 5.09 -9.28
N ASP A 457 22.20 6.37 -9.14
CA ASP A 457 22.87 7.50 -9.79
C ASP A 457 24.35 7.59 -9.39
N SER A 458 24.64 7.50 -8.08
CA SER A 458 25.99 7.50 -7.54
C SER A 458 26.82 6.30 -8.03
N LEU A 459 26.21 5.11 -8.09
CA LEU A 459 26.90 3.90 -8.56
C LEU A 459 27.11 3.86 -10.06
N LEU A 460 26.16 4.36 -10.86
CA LEU A 460 26.32 4.48 -12.32
C LEU A 460 27.42 5.47 -12.70
N ASN A 461 27.58 6.52 -11.90
CA ASN A 461 28.60 7.54 -12.11
C ASN A 461 29.85 7.32 -11.21
N PHE A 462 30.15 6.05 -10.86
CA PHE A 462 31.20 5.71 -9.92
C PHE A 462 32.54 6.29 -10.29
N GLU A 463 32.96 6.27 -11.55
CA GLU A 463 34.19 6.86 -12.03
C GLU A 463 34.27 8.37 -11.73
N THR A 464 33.17 9.08 -11.98
CA THR A 464 33.08 10.52 -11.69
C THR A 464 33.23 10.79 -10.19
N VAL A 465 32.57 9.99 -9.33
CA VAL A 465 32.73 10.09 -7.87
C VAL A 465 34.18 9.91 -7.45
N LYS A 466 34.88 8.95 -8.06
CA LYS A 466 36.28 8.68 -7.81
C LYS A 466 37.21 9.80 -8.32
N TYR A 467 36.96 10.33 -9.52
CA TYR A 467 37.75 11.42 -10.08
C TYR A 467 37.78 12.68 -9.20
N TYR A 468 36.63 12.96 -8.53
CA TYR A 468 36.52 14.11 -7.64
C TYR A 468 36.73 13.78 -6.16
N ASN A 469 37.07 12.54 -5.81
CA ASN A 469 37.27 12.07 -4.42
C ASN A 469 36.08 12.43 -3.53
N ALA A 470 34.85 12.24 -4.07
CA ALA A 470 33.59 12.71 -3.49
C ALA A 470 32.81 11.61 -2.74
N GLU A 471 33.45 10.47 -2.41
CA GLU A 471 32.75 9.34 -1.75
C GLU A 471 32.13 9.73 -0.41
N GLY A 472 32.86 10.52 0.39
CA GLY A 472 32.33 10.99 1.68
C GLY A 472 31.07 11.85 1.54
N TYR A 473 31.03 12.69 0.51
CA TYR A 473 29.88 13.52 0.18
C TYR A 473 28.67 12.68 -0.25
N GLU A 474 28.88 11.71 -1.15
CA GLU A 474 27.80 10.84 -1.61
C GLU A 474 27.24 9.96 -0.48
N VAL A 475 28.07 9.45 0.42
CA VAL A 475 27.63 8.71 1.60
C VAL A 475 26.78 9.58 2.52
N GLU A 476 27.17 10.84 2.77
CA GLU A 476 26.39 11.74 3.63
C GLU A 476 25.06 12.13 2.97
N ARG A 477 25.07 12.42 1.68
CA ARG A 477 23.87 12.70 0.87
C ARG A 477 22.89 11.51 0.86
N TYR A 478 23.42 10.29 0.79
CA TYR A 478 22.59 9.08 0.88
C TYR A 478 22.06 8.85 2.29
N ARG A 479 22.86 9.13 3.32
CA ARG A 479 22.44 9.08 4.74
C ARG A 479 21.27 10.01 5.01
N GLU A 480 21.31 11.25 4.52
CA GLU A 480 20.20 12.20 4.66
C GLU A 480 18.92 11.67 3.99
N ALA A 481 19.04 11.06 2.81
CA ALA A 481 17.90 10.47 2.12
C ALA A 481 17.29 9.30 2.91
N ILE A 482 18.13 8.44 3.50
CA ILE A 482 17.68 7.34 4.38
C ILE A 482 16.96 7.88 5.62
N ILE A 483 17.50 8.90 6.29
CA ILE A 483 16.87 9.49 7.48
C ILE A 483 15.48 10.04 7.15
N LYS A 484 15.33 10.71 6.00
CA LYS A 484 14.01 11.19 5.53
C LYS A 484 13.05 10.03 5.28
N TYR A 485 13.51 8.98 4.59
CA TYR A 485 12.74 7.76 4.33
C TYR A 485 12.29 7.11 5.64
N GLN A 486 13.21 6.87 6.59
CA GLN A 486 12.91 6.27 7.88
C GLN A 486 11.90 7.06 8.69
N GLY A 487 11.92 8.41 8.62
CA GLY A 487 10.92 9.26 9.27
C GLY A 487 9.51 9.05 8.71
N LEU A 488 9.36 8.79 7.41
CA LEU A 488 8.08 8.48 6.77
C LEU A 488 7.67 7.02 6.98
N GLU A 489 8.64 6.09 6.95
CA GLU A 489 8.44 4.68 7.26
C GLU A 489 7.89 4.49 8.67
N TRP A 490 8.45 5.20 9.65
CA TRP A 490 7.94 5.19 11.02
C TRP A 490 6.46 5.60 11.09
N LYS A 491 6.07 6.69 10.41
CA LYS A 491 4.67 7.14 10.37
C LYS A 491 3.75 6.10 9.72
N SER A 492 4.20 5.50 8.63
CA SER A 492 3.47 4.44 7.94
C SER A 492 3.29 3.21 8.83
N SER A 493 4.35 2.78 9.53
CA SER A 493 4.32 1.63 10.43
C SER A 493 3.50 1.90 11.69
N ALA A 494 3.66 3.08 12.32
CA ALA A 494 2.86 3.49 13.47
C ALA A 494 1.36 3.53 13.15
N SER A 495 0.99 4.01 11.95
CA SER A 495 -0.40 4.01 11.50
C SER A 495 -0.97 2.60 11.30
N LEU A 496 -0.12 1.61 10.95
CA LEU A 496 -0.52 0.19 10.87
C LEU A 496 -0.79 -0.39 12.26
N VAL A 497 0.09 -0.10 13.22
CA VAL A 497 -0.12 -0.52 14.61
C VAL A 497 -1.41 0.06 15.17
N LEU A 498 -1.70 1.34 14.89
CA LEU A 498 -2.95 1.98 15.30
C LEU A 498 -4.17 1.28 14.68
N LEU A 499 -4.12 0.92 13.39
CA LEU A 499 -5.18 0.16 12.74
C LEU A 499 -5.43 -1.16 13.45
N ASN A 500 -4.37 -1.95 13.66
CA ASN A 500 -4.48 -3.25 14.32
C ASN A 500 -5.04 -3.12 15.76
N GLN A 501 -4.58 -2.11 16.50
CA GLN A 501 -5.07 -1.87 17.86
C GLN A 501 -6.56 -1.48 17.89
N THR A 502 -6.99 -0.63 16.97
CA THR A 502 -8.42 -0.24 16.83
C THR A 502 -9.27 -1.46 16.48
N GLN A 503 -8.80 -2.31 15.57
CA GLN A 503 -9.46 -3.55 15.21
C GLN A 503 -9.58 -4.50 16.42
N ASN A 504 -8.49 -4.72 17.16
CA ASN A 504 -8.50 -5.57 18.34
C ASN A 504 -9.44 -5.05 19.45
N LEU A 505 -9.55 -3.72 19.59
CA LEU A 505 -10.50 -3.11 20.53
C LEU A 505 -11.95 -3.45 20.17
N VAL A 506 -12.33 -3.30 18.90
CA VAL A 506 -13.70 -3.62 18.45
C VAL A 506 -14.00 -5.11 18.65
N ILE A 507 -13.04 -5.98 18.32
CA ILE A 507 -13.15 -7.44 18.54
C ILE A 507 -13.35 -7.74 20.03
N GLY A 508 -12.50 -7.16 20.88
CA GLY A 508 -12.56 -7.37 22.32
C GLY A 508 -13.90 -6.92 22.93
N LEU A 509 -14.42 -5.76 22.50
CA LEU A 509 -15.73 -5.26 22.94
C LEU A 509 -16.88 -6.17 22.49
N GLY A 510 -16.83 -6.65 21.24
CA GLY A 510 -17.83 -7.57 20.71
C GLY A 510 -17.82 -8.92 21.41
N LEU A 511 -16.62 -9.45 21.63
CA LEU A 511 -16.45 -10.71 22.39
C LEU A 511 -16.94 -10.56 23.84
N LEU A 512 -16.60 -9.45 24.49
CA LEU A 512 -17.05 -9.17 25.86
C LEU A 512 -18.57 -9.09 25.95
N ALA A 513 -19.20 -8.27 25.08
CA ALA A 513 -20.65 -8.11 25.09
C ALA A 513 -21.40 -9.41 24.82
N GLY A 514 -20.96 -10.17 23.80
CA GLY A 514 -21.58 -11.43 23.46
C GLY A 514 -21.33 -12.54 24.49
N SER A 515 -20.12 -12.60 25.09
CA SER A 515 -19.81 -13.58 26.15
C SER A 515 -20.62 -13.30 27.43
N LEU A 516 -20.78 -12.03 27.82
CA LEU A 516 -21.62 -11.66 28.97
C LEU A 516 -23.08 -12.02 28.72
N LEU A 517 -23.59 -11.74 27.53
CA LEU A 517 -24.96 -12.10 27.15
C LEU A 517 -25.14 -13.64 27.14
N CYS A 518 -24.18 -14.38 26.60
CA CYS A 518 -24.21 -15.83 26.57
C CYS A 518 -24.16 -16.42 27.99
N ALA A 519 -23.28 -15.93 28.87
CA ALA A 519 -23.18 -16.35 30.25
C ALA A 519 -24.49 -16.09 30.99
N TYR A 520 -25.16 -14.95 30.74
CA TYR A 520 -26.48 -14.67 31.32
C TYR A 520 -27.53 -15.70 30.89
N PHE A 521 -27.61 -16.04 29.57
CA PHE A 521 -28.55 -17.04 29.08
C PHE A 521 -28.22 -18.47 29.57
N VAL A 522 -26.94 -18.80 29.76
CA VAL A 522 -26.52 -20.09 30.36
C VAL A 522 -26.92 -20.12 31.81
N SER A 523 -26.77 -19.06 32.60
CA SER A 523 -27.18 -19.01 34.00
C SER A 523 -28.71 -19.12 34.15
N GLU A 524 -29.50 -18.65 33.17
CA GLU A 524 -30.94 -18.85 33.11
C GLU A 524 -31.35 -20.23 32.53
N GLN A 525 -30.42 -21.11 32.25
CA GLN A 525 -30.64 -22.45 31.66
C GLN A 525 -31.36 -22.42 30.27
N LYS A 526 -31.27 -21.31 29.56
CA LYS A 526 -31.80 -21.17 28.19
C LYS A 526 -30.81 -21.68 27.14
N LEU A 527 -29.51 -21.69 27.45
CA LEU A 527 -28.42 -22.18 26.61
C LEU A 527 -27.56 -23.18 27.41
N GLN A 528 -26.87 -24.05 26.67
CA GLN A 528 -25.92 -25.01 27.26
C GLN A 528 -24.51 -24.42 27.38
N VAL A 529 -23.66 -25.05 28.21
CA VAL A 529 -22.25 -24.60 28.37
C VAL A 529 -21.48 -24.67 27.07
N GLY A 530 -21.75 -25.66 26.22
CA GLY A 530 -21.14 -25.77 24.89
C GLY A 530 -21.50 -24.59 23.95
N ASP A 531 -22.66 -23.98 24.12
CA ASP A 531 -23.05 -22.81 23.30
C ASP A 531 -22.18 -21.59 23.60
N PHE A 532 -21.75 -21.42 24.87
CA PHE A 532 -20.78 -20.37 25.23
C PHE A 532 -19.44 -20.58 24.51
N VAL A 533 -18.97 -21.82 24.47
CA VAL A 533 -17.71 -22.19 23.81
C VAL A 533 -17.84 -22.01 22.29
N LEU A 534 -18.99 -22.39 21.72
CA LEU A 534 -19.28 -22.21 20.30
C LEU A 534 -19.26 -20.72 19.91
N PHE A 535 -19.92 -19.86 20.69
CA PHE A 535 -19.93 -18.42 20.44
C PHE A 535 -18.50 -17.85 20.41
N GLY A 536 -17.70 -18.13 21.45
CA GLY A 536 -16.32 -17.65 21.52
C GLY A 536 -15.44 -18.13 20.36
N THR A 537 -15.51 -19.43 20.06
CA THR A 537 -14.72 -20.04 18.98
C THR A 537 -15.11 -19.51 17.60
N TYR A 538 -16.41 -19.41 17.35
CA TYR A 538 -16.91 -18.94 16.05
C TYR A 538 -16.61 -17.45 15.80
N ILE A 539 -16.74 -16.61 16.83
CA ILE A 539 -16.40 -15.20 16.75
C ILE A 539 -14.90 -15.02 16.44
N ILE A 540 -14.02 -15.71 17.14
CA ILE A 540 -12.57 -15.66 16.86
C ILE A 540 -12.28 -16.10 15.43
N GLN A 541 -12.95 -17.17 14.96
CA GLN A 541 -12.79 -17.66 13.60
C GLN A 541 -13.24 -16.64 12.53
N LEU A 542 -14.33 -15.89 12.78
CA LEU A 542 -14.80 -14.82 11.89
C LEU A 542 -13.81 -13.66 11.79
N TYR A 543 -13.12 -13.33 12.88
CA TYR A 543 -12.20 -12.18 12.89
C TYR A 543 -10.85 -12.47 12.22
N MET A 544 -10.41 -13.72 12.15
CA MET A 544 -9.11 -14.06 11.58
C MET A 544 -8.95 -13.56 10.11
N PRO A 545 -9.87 -13.86 9.18
CA PRO A 545 -9.76 -13.33 7.82
C PRO A 545 -9.92 -11.80 7.75
N LEU A 546 -10.67 -11.22 8.68
CA LEU A 546 -10.90 -9.78 8.71
C LEU A 546 -9.66 -8.97 9.08
N ASN A 547 -8.74 -9.51 9.87
CA ASN A 547 -7.45 -8.86 10.16
C ASN A 547 -6.65 -8.55 8.87
N TRP A 548 -6.83 -9.36 7.84
CA TRP A 548 -6.19 -9.15 6.54
C TRP A 548 -6.99 -8.24 5.59
N PHE A 549 -8.22 -7.87 5.96
CA PHE A 549 -9.12 -7.12 5.07
C PHE A 549 -8.53 -5.78 4.63
N GLY A 550 -7.88 -5.04 5.55
CA GLY A 550 -7.18 -3.80 5.20
C GLY A 550 -6.03 -4.00 4.21
N THR A 551 -5.36 -5.16 4.26
CA THR A 551 -4.31 -5.55 3.31
C THR A 551 -4.93 -5.91 1.96
N TYR A 552 -6.00 -6.70 1.93
CA TYR A 552 -6.72 -7.06 0.71
C TYR A 552 -7.31 -5.82 0.02
N TYR A 553 -7.91 -4.92 0.77
CA TYR A 553 -8.43 -3.65 0.24
C TYR A 553 -7.35 -2.87 -0.51
N ARG A 554 -6.18 -2.72 0.07
CA ARG A 554 -5.06 -2.03 -0.56
C ARG A 554 -4.49 -2.78 -1.77
N MET A 555 -4.34 -4.12 -1.68
CA MET A 555 -3.89 -4.92 -2.82
C MET A 555 -4.84 -4.79 -4.01
N ILE A 556 -6.15 -4.77 -3.75
CA ILE A 556 -7.15 -4.54 -4.77
C ILE A 556 -6.99 -3.17 -5.41
N GLN A 557 -6.80 -2.10 -4.62
CA GLN A 557 -6.57 -0.76 -5.16
C GLN A 557 -5.33 -0.71 -6.07
N THR A 558 -4.21 -1.27 -5.62
CA THR A 558 -2.97 -1.31 -6.40
C THR A 558 -3.14 -2.12 -7.68
N ASN A 559 -3.71 -3.31 -7.55
CA ASN A 559 -3.92 -4.19 -8.70
C ASN A 559 -4.92 -3.60 -9.71
N PHE A 560 -5.93 -2.83 -9.28
CA PHE A 560 -6.81 -2.13 -10.22
C PHE A 560 -6.08 -1.05 -11.00
N ILE A 561 -5.17 -0.31 -10.39
CA ILE A 561 -4.36 0.72 -11.06
C ILE A 561 -3.43 0.06 -12.08
N ASP A 562 -2.70 -0.99 -11.68
CA ASP A 562 -1.78 -1.71 -12.57
C ASP A 562 -2.52 -2.36 -13.74
N MET A 563 -3.70 -2.94 -13.48
CA MET A 563 -4.59 -3.49 -14.50
C MET A 563 -5.10 -2.39 -15.45
N GLU A 564 -5.47 -1.21 -14.95
CA GLU A 564 -5.94 -0.09 -15.76
C GLU A 564 -4.84 0.41 -16.70
N ASN A 565 -3.63 0.60 -16.18
CA ASN A 565 -2.46 0.95 -16.99
C ASN A 565 -2.19 -0.06 -18.11
N MET A 566 -2.32 -1.36 -17.80
CA MET A 566 -2.17 -2.42 -18.79
C MET A 566 -3.28 -2.41 -19.86
N PHE A 567 -4.54 -2.17 -19.46
CA PHE A 567 -5.64 -2.08 -20.43
C PHE A 567 -5.58 -0.82 -21.27
N ASP A 568 -5.06 0.28 -20.72
CA ASP A 568 -4.82 1.50 -21.49
C ASP A 568 -3.74 1.27 -22.55
N LEU A 569 -2.69 0.49 -22.21
CA LEU A 569 -1.69 0.05 -23.17
C LEU A 569 -2.32 -0.79 -24.30
N LEU A 570 -3.29 -1.67 -24.01
CA LEU A 570 -4.00 -2.46 -25.04
C LEU A 570 -4.98 -1.64 -25.90
N LYS A 571 -5.35 -0.44 -25.48
CA LYS A 571 -6.21 0.47 -26.25
C LYS A 571 -5.42 1.38 -27.19
N GLU A 572 -4.10 1.47 -27.04
CA GLU A 572 -3.26 2.27 -27.92
C GLU A 572 -3.48 1.79 -29.38
N GLU A 573 -3.74 2.74 -30.26
CA GLU A 573 -3.99 2.40 -31.66
C GLU A 573 -2.70 2.32 -32.46
N THR A 574 -2.65 1.35 -33.39
CA THR A 574 -1.58 1.26 -34.38
C THR A 574 -1.68 2.44 -35.36
N GLU A 575 -0.62 3.24 -35.47
CA GLU A 575 -0.59 4.44 -36.31
C GLU A 575 -0.55 4.09 -37.82
N VAL A 576 0.27 3.11 -38.18
CA VAL A 576 0.43 2.65 -39.57
C VAL A 576 -0.33 1.32 -39.74
N LYS A 577 -1.48 1.37 -40.42
CA LYS A 577 -2.36 0.20 -40.65
C LYS A 577 -2.34 -0.18 -42.13
N ASP A 578 -2.34 -1.48 -42.43
CA ASP A 578 -2.60 -1.93 -43.79
C ASP A 578 -4.09 -1.82 -44.10
N LEU A 579 -4.43 -1.35 -45.29
CA LEU A 579 -5.83 -1.26 -45.73
C LEU A 579 -6.44 -2.65 -45.89
N ALA A 580 -7.75 -2.74 -45.61
CA ALA A 580 -8.50 -3.91 -45.91
C ALA A 580 -8.49 -4.19 -47.42
N GLY A 581 -7.82 -5.27 -47.86
CA GLY A 581 -7.64 -5.63 -49.28
C GLY A 581 -6.24 -5.34 -49.85
N ALA A 582 -5.28 -4.86 -49.02
CA ALA A 582 -3.89 -4.73 -49.39
C ALA A 582 -3.32 -6.10 -49.81
N GLY A 583 -2.61 -6.13 -50.95
CA GLY A 583 -2.00 -7.32 -51.55
C GLY A 583 -0.50 -7.45 -51.26
N PRO A 584 0.13 -8.55 -51.62
CA PRO A 584 1.58 -8.68 -51.53
C PRO A 584 2.27 -7.82 -52.59
N LEU A 585 3.49 -7.31 -52.31
CA LEU A 585 4.34 -6.62 -53.27
C LEU A 585 4.68 -7.56 -54.44
N ARG A 586 4.38 -7.14 -55.62
CA ARG A 586 4.78 -7.83 -56.86
C ARG A 586 6.14 -7.28 -57.30
N PHE A 587 7.19 -7.84 -56.74
CA PHE A 587 8.56 -7.46 -57.07
C PHE A 587 8.92 -7.92 -58.49
N GLN A 588 9.43 -6.99 -59.30
CA GLN A 588 9.84 -7.26 -60.70
C GLN A 588 11.31 -6.92 -60.95
N ARG A 589 11.68 -5.65 -60.83
CA ARG A 589 13.03 -5.15 -61.11
C ARG A 589 13.63 -4.35 -59.98
N GLY A 590 12.84 -3.87 -59.03
CA GLY A 590 13.29 -3.10 -57.89
C GLY A 590 13.54 -1.59 -58.19
N GLN A 591 12.78 -1.02 -59.10
CA GLN A 591 12.80 0.42 -59.34
C GLN A 591 12.12 1.11 -58.17
N ILE A 592 12.77 2.17 -57.60
CA ILE A 592 12.25 2.96 -56.48
C ILE A 592 12.03 4.39 -56.94
N GLU A 593 10.85 4.92 -56.70
CA GLU A 593 10.46 6.30 -57.08
C GLU A 593 9.93 7.06 -55.86
N PHE A 594 10.48 8.23 -55.60
CA PHE A 594 9.97 9.21 -54.64
C PHE A 594 9.47 10.39 -55.45
N GLU A 595 8.18 10.78 -55.26
CA GLU A 595 7.53 11.87 -55.98
C GLU A 595 6.96 12.87 -54.98
N ASN A 596 7.52 14.09 -54.96
CA ASN A 596 7.08 15.22 -54.13
C ASN A 596 6.79 14.80 -52.65
N VAL A 597 7.69 14.05 -52.06
CA VAL A 597 7.49 13.48 -50.71
C VAL A 597 7.74 14.53 -49.65
N HIS A 598 6.71 14.78 -48.85
CA HIS A 598 6.78 15.63 -47.65
C HIS A 598 6.60 14.74 -46.40
N PHE A 599 7.40 15.01 -45.37
CA PHE A 599 7.29 14.31 -44.14
C PHE A 599 7.74 15.15 -42.93
N SER A 600 6.94 15.07 -41.82
CA SER A 600 7.31 15.64 -40.52
C SER A 600 7.13 14.60 -39.40
N TYR A 601 8.06 14.62 -38.45
CA TYR A 601 7.82 14.01 -37.14
C TYR A 601 6.82 14.87 -36.33
N ALA A 602 6.25 14.38 -35.23
CA ALA A 602 5.12 14.95 -34.49
C ALA A 602 5.20 16.47 -34.14
N ASP A 603 6.38 17.10 -34.20
CA ASP A 603 6.60 18.48 -33.73
C ASP A 603 6.36 19.55 -34.79
N GLY A 604 5.69 19.23 -35.89
CA GLY A 604 5.33 20.21 -36.95
C GLY A 604 6.50 20.76 -37.75
N ARG A 605 7.75 20.36 -37.46
CA ARG A 605 8.91 20.70 -38.27
C ARG A 605 9.07 19.73 -39.43
N GLU A 606 8.92 20.21 -40.64
CA GLU A 606 9.12 19.38 -41.83
C GLU A 606 10.58 18.92 -41.91
N THR A 607 10.77 17.59 -41.95
CA THR A 607 12.07 16.96 -42.10
C THR A 607 12.43 16.70 -43.55
N LEU A 608 11.44 16.38 -44.38
CA LEU A 608 11.59 16.23 -45.83
C LEU A 608 10.60 17.17 -46.51
N GLN A 609 11.10 17.97 -47.47
CA GLN A 609 10.32 18.94 -48.25
C GLN A 609 10.55 18.67 -49.72
N ASP A 610 9.49 18.31 -50.45
CA ASP A 610 9.48 18.10 -51.87
C ASP A 610 10.61 17.20 -52.41
N VAL A 611 10.80 16.06 -51.76
CA VAL A 611 11.88 15.12 -52.11
C VAL A 611 11.41 14.26 -53.29
N SER A 612 12.10 14.40 -54.42
CA SER A 612 11.81 13.64 -55.64
C SER A 612 13.11 13.06 -56.22
N PHE A 613 13.14 11.76 -56.43
CA PHE A 613 14.23 11.04 -57.09
C PHE A 613 13.79 9.67 -57.56
N THR A 614 14.51 9.08 -58.51
CA THR A 614 14.27 7.72 -59.01
C THR A 614 15.57 6.92 -58.97
N VAL A 615 15.48 5.68 -58.50
CA VAL A 615 16.59 4.70 -58.52
C VAL A 615 16.21 3.62 -59.48
N MET A 616 16.98 3.49 -60.54
CA MET A 616 16.77 2.44 -61.56
C MET A 616 17.29 1.08 -61.04
N PRO A 617 16.76 -0.04 -61.59
CA PRO A 617 17.23 -1.37 -61.25
C PRO A 617 18.74 -1.49 -61.44
N GLY A 618 19.43 -2.06 -60.40
CA GLY A 618 20.89 -2.27 -60.42
C GLY A 618 21.73 -1.00 -60.15
N GLN A 619 21.11 0.17 -59.92
CA GLN A 619 21.81 1.37 -59.55
C GLN A 619 22.07 1.46 -58.04
N THR A 620 23.19 2.12 -57.70
CA THR A 620 23.53 2.49 -56.31
C THR A 620 23.31 3.99 -56.15
N LEU A 621 22.45 4.39 -55.22
CA LEU A 621 22.23 5.80 -54.85
C LEU A 621 22.90 6.09 -53.52
N ALA A 622 23.77 7.11 -53.47
CA ALA A 622 24.36 7.59 -52.23
C ALA A 622 23.61 8.85 -51.74
N LEU A 623 23.11 8.79 -50.50
CA LEU A 623 22.49 9.90 -49.80
C LEU A 623 23.57 10.62 -48.97
N VAL A 624 23.95 11.83 -49.36
CA VAL A 624 25.01 12.62 -48.72
C VAL A 624 24.44 13.91 -48.16
N GLY A 625 24.92 14.33 -47.02
CA GLY A 625 24.49 15.57 -46.38
C GLY A 625 24.84 15.62 -44.88
N PRO A 626 24.68 16.78 -44.23
CA PRO A 626 24.99 16.92 -42.79
C PRO A 626 24.10 16.05 -41.89
N SER A 627 24.52 15.89 -40.65
CA SER A 627 23.69 15.19 -39.65
C SER A 627 22.35 15.94 -39.48
N GLY A 628 21.25 15.19 -39.41
CA GLY A 628 19.92 15.79 -39.33
C GLY A 628 19.24 16.16 -40.68
N ALA A 629 19.92 15.98 -41.83
CA ALA A 629 19.36 16.30 -43.18
C ALA A 629 18.27 15.33 -43.69
N GLY A 630 17.79 14.41 -42.87
CA GLY A 630 16.70 13.48 -43.25
C GLY A 630 17.13 12.19 -43.94
N LYS A 631 18.44 11.86 -44.07
CA LYS A 631 18.94 10.65 -44.73
C LYS A 631 18.34 9.37 -44.16
N SER A 632 18.37 9.20 -42.86
CA SER A 632 17.79 8.05 -42.18
C SER A 632 16.24 8.03 -42.24
N THR A 633 15.62 9.18 -42.39
CA THR A 633 14.17 9.34 -42.55
C THR A 633 13.70 8.71 -43.87
N ILE A 634 14.45 8.91 -45.00
CA ILE A 634 14.15 8.27 -46.27
C ILE A 634 14.09 6.74 -46.14
N LEU A 635 15.08 6.14 -45.46
CA LEU A 635 15.10 4.69 -45.22
C LEU A 635 13.92 4.24 -44.35
N ARG A 636 13.58 5.00 -43.30
CA ARG A 636 12.42 4.70 -42.44
C ARG A 636 11.09 4.75 -43.18
N LEU A 637 10.93 5.67 -44.12
CA LEU A 637 9.76 5.78 -45.00
C LEU A 637 9.72 4.64 -46.00
N LEU A 638 10.85 4.22 -46.58
CA LEU A 638 10.94 3.09 -47.50
C LEU A 638 10.51 1.76 -46.80
N PHE A 639 10.86 1.57 -45.51
CA PHE A 639 10.37 0.47 -44.68
C PHE A 639 8.92 0.63 -44.17
N ARG A 640 8.30 1.81 -44.51
CA ARG A 640 6.97 2.17 -44.02
C ARG A 640 6.85 2.02 -42.50
N PHE A 641 7.83 2.58 -41.76
CA PHE A 641 7.72 2.75 -40.30
C PHE A 641 6.85 3.96 -39.93
N TYR A 642 6.66 4.86 -40.89
CA TYR A 642 5.81 6.05 -40.85
C TYR A 642 5.09 6.18 -42.19
N ASP A 643 3.88 6.75 -42.18
CA ASP A 643 3.22 7.18 -43.39
C ASP A 643 3.62 8.63 -43.71
N ILE A 644 3.64 9.00 -44.98
CA ILE A 644 4.05 10.31 -45.49
C ILE A 644 2.96 11.36 -45.28
N SER A 645 3.34 12.66 -45.20
CA SER A 645 2.39 13.77 -45.10
C SER A 645 1.73 14.07 -46.46
N SER A 646 2.52 14.03 -47.53
CA SER A 646 2.04 14.18 -48.90
C SER A 646 3.08 13.64 -49.91
N GLY A 647 2.70 13.46 -51.17
CA GLY A 647 3.50 12.82 -52.21
C GLY A 647 3.20 11.34 -52.33
N CYS A 648 4.07 10.57 -53.00
CA CYS A 648 4.00 9.11 -53.04
C CYS A 648 5.38 8.47 -53.12
N ILE A 649 5.47 7.21 -52.65
CA ILE A 649 6.66 6.36 -52.78
C ILE A 649 6.24 5.06 -53.46
N ARG A 650 6.89 4.79 -54.61
CA ARG A 650 6.57 3.59 -55.38
C ARG A 650 7.75 2.62 -55.47
N ILE A 651 7.45 1.34 -55.50
CA ILE A 651 8.38 0.25 -55.87
C ILE A 651 7.78 -0.51 -57.05
N ASP A 652 8.50 -0.58 -58.15
CA ASP A 652 8.02 -1.16 -59.42
C ASP A 652 6.62 -0.63 -59.80
N GLY A 653 6.38 0.67 -59.68
CA GLY A 653 5.11 1.33 -59.94
C GLY A 653 4.00 1.09 -58.93
N GLN A 654 4.22 0.29 -57.85
CA GLN A 654 3.26 0.02 -56.82
C GLN A 654 3.47 0.99 -55.64
N ASP A 655 2.44 1.73 -55.25
CA ASP A 655 2.50 2.69 -54.14
C ASP A 655 2.56 1.94 -52.78
N ILE A 656 3.58 2.24 -51.98
CA ILE A 656 3.79 1.68 -50.66
C ILE A 656 3.35 2.61 -49.54
N SER A 657 3.02 3.87 -49.85
CA SER A 657 2.76 4.94 -48.90
C SER A 657 1.26 5.26 -48.80
N GLN A 658 0.82 5.73 -47.63
CA GLN A 658 -0.47 6.41 -47.48
C GLN A 658 -0.23 7.86 -47.08
N PRO A 659 -0.78 8.85 -47.80
CA PRO A 659 -0.81 10.20 -47.27
C PRO A 659 -1.80 10.30 -46.11
N ILE A 660 -1.37 10.93 -45.00
CA ILE A 660 -2.23 11.24 -43.86
C ILE A 660 -3.17 12.36 -44.32
N LEU A 661 -4.37 12.04 -44.82
CA LEU A 661 -5.41 13.02 -45.11
C LEU A 661 -6.04 13.50 -43.81
N PRO A 662 -5.98 14.81 -43.47
CA PRO A 662 -6.74 15.32 -42.34
C PRO A 662 -8.24 15.10 -42.60
N PRO A 663 -9.06 14.78 -41.57
CA PRO A 663 -10.51 14.68 -41.73
C PRO A 663 -11.03 16.08 -42.13
N ARG A 664 -11.45 16.26 -43.39
CA ARG A 664 -12.13 17.47 -43.83
C ARG A 664 -13.57 17.44 -43.32
N PRO A 665 -13.99 18.40 -42.47
CA PRO A 665 -15.40 18.53 -42.12
C PRO A 665 -16.17 19.02 -43.38
N GLY A 666 -17.02 18.19 -43.94
CA GLY A 666 -18.08 18.58 -44.87
C GLY A 666 -17.86 18.39 -46.39
N GLY A 667 -17.05 17.44 -46.83
CA GLY A 667 -16.84 17.17 -48.25
C GLY A 667 -17.40 15.83 -48.74
N ILE A 668 -18.57 15.87 -49.35
CA ILE A 668 -19.16 14.74 -50.10
C ILE A 668 -18.29 14.36 -51.29
N SER A 669 -17.81 13.13 -51.28
CA SER A 669 -17.47 12.24 -52.40
C SER A 669 -17.09 12.89 -53.77
N GLN A 670 -15.88 13.39 -53.93
CA GLN A 670 -15.23 13.48 -55.25
C GLN A 670 -13.99 12.57 -55.42
N ALA A 671 -13.72 11.68 -54.50
CA ALA A 671 -12.60 10.72 -54.55
C ALA A 671 -12.93 9.41 -55.33
N ARG A 672 -13.94 9.42 -56.21
CA ARG A 672 -14.42 8.19 -56.88
C ARG A 672 -13.71 7.84 -58.17
N ASN A 673 -12.74 8.60 -58.63
CA ASN A 673 -12.05 8.34 -59.93
C ASN A 673 -10.51 8.28 -59.85
N MET A 674 -9.91 8.16 -58.66
CA MET A 674 -8.52 7.69 -58.60
C MET A 674 -8.54 6.17 -58.58
N VAL A 675 -8.00 5.55 -59.65
CA VAL A 675 -7.76 4.09 -59.74
C VAL A 675 -7.04 3.65 -58.48
N SER A 676 -7.78 2.99 -57.58
CA SER A 676 -7.24 2.48 -56.35
C SER A 676 -6.31 1.30 -56.69
N TRP A 677 -5.03 1.60 -56.77
CA TRP A 677 -4.02 0.53 -56.82
C TRP A 677 -4.06 -0.22 -55.50
N PRO A 678 -4.04 -1.58 -55.52
CA PRO A 678 -4.03 -2.31 -54.26
C PRO A 678 -2.75 -2.01 -53.50
N GLN A 679 -2.93 -1.45 -52.27
CA GLN A 679 -1.81 -1.19 -51.38
C GLN A 679 -1.03 -2.44 -51.06
N VAL A 680 0.26 -2.25 -50.87
CA VAL A 680 1.18 -3.32 -50.49
C VAL A 680 1.13 -3.54 -48.98
N THR A 681 1.05 -4.80 -48.55
CA THR A 681 1.14 -5.10 -47.10
C THR A 681 2.55 -4.90 -46.57
N GLN A 682 2.68 -4.37 -45.34
CA GLN A 682 3.97 -4.09 -44.70
C GLN A 682 4.85 -5.37 -44.62
N ILE A 683 4.24 -6.51 -44.32
CA ILE A 683 4.96 -7.79 -44.23
C ILE A 683 5.60 -8.15 -45.59
N SER A 684 4.86 -8.02 -46.67
CA SER A 684 5.38 -8.33 -48.00
C SER A 684 6.43 -7.31 -48.44
N LEU A 685 6.22 -6.02 -48.16
CA LEU A 685 7.20 -4.96 -48.43
C LEU A 685 8.54 -5.26 -47.78
N ARG A 686 8.53 -5.47 -46.46
CA ARG A 686 9.73 -5.70 -45.64
C ARG A 686 10.46 -7.00 -45.95
N SER A 687 9.75 -8.01 -46.47
CA SER A 687 10.37 -9.29 -46.90
C SER A 687 11.26 -9.17 -48.15
N HIS A 688 11.11 -8.08 -48.93
CA HIS A 688 11.90 -7.83 -50.14
C HIS A 688 13.01 -6.80 -49.95
N ILE A 689 13.12 -6.21 -48.74
CA ILE A 689 14.13 -5.19 -48.44
C ILE A 689 15.12 -5.71 -47.40
N GLY A 690 16.39 -5.75 -47.77
CA GLY A 690 17.50 -6.03 -46.80
C GLY A 690 18.06 -4.73 -46.24
N VAL A 691 18.45 -4.71 -44.99
CA VAL A 691 19.08 -3.55 -44.35
C VAL A 691 20.34 -3.94 -43.56
N VAL A 692 21.36 -3.12 -43.68
CA VAL A 692 22.53 -3.16 -42.80
C VAL A 692 22.49 -1.88 -41.96
N PRO A 693 22.07 -1.96 -40.67
CA PRO A 693 21.96 -0.78 -39.82
C PRO A 693 23.36 -0.25 -39.45
N GLN A 694 23.43 1.05 -39.12
CA GLN A 694 24.67 1.69 -38.67
C GLN A 694 25.11 1.13 -37.30
N ASP A 695 24.14 0.99 -36.37
CA ASP A 695 24.35 0.37 -35.06
C ASP A 695 23.77 -1.05 -35.10
N THR A 696 24.63 -2.05 -35.15
CA THR A 696 24.21 -3.47 -35.16
C THR A 696 23.88 -3.90 -33.73
N VAL A 697 22.65 -4.39 -33.53
CA VAL A 697 22.19 -4.98 -32.27
C VAL A 697 22.10 -6.48 -32.43
N LEU A 698 22.67 -7.21 -31.48
CA LEU A 698 22.62 -8.66 -31.44
C LEU A 698 21.68 -9.12 -30.31
N PHE A 699 20.91 -10.13 -30.58
CA PHE A 699 20.08 -10.79 -29.57
C PHE A 699 20.96 -11.69 -28.71
N ASN A 700 20.59 -11.80 -27.41
CA ASN A 700 21.25 -12.75 -26.50
C ASN A 700 20.86 -14.19 -26.86
N ASP A 701 21.43 -14.68 -27.93
CA ASP A 701 21.18 -15.99 -28.53
C ASP A 701 22.45 -16.47 -29.26
N THR A 702 22.41 -17.65 -29.83
CA THR A 702 23.55 -18.19 -30.59
C THR A 702 23.87 -17.35 -31.83
N ILE A 703 25.15 -17.37 -32.26
CA ILE A 703 25.59 -16.69 -33.49
C ILE A 703 24.75 -17.18 -34.68
N ALA A 704 24.50 -18.50 -34.77
CA ALA A 704 23.70 -19.09 -35.83
C ALA A 704 22.25 -18.53 -35.86
N ASN A 705 21.65 -18.32 -34.70
CA ASN A 705 20.29 -17.77 -34.62
C ASN A 705 20.28 -16.28 -34.95
N ASN A 706 21.30 -15.51 -34.55
CA ASN A 706 21.44 -14.11 -34.94
C ASN A 706 21.60 -13.95 -36.46
N ILE A 707 22.36 -14.84 -37.15
CA ILE A 707 22.47 -14.83 -38.61
C ILE A 707 21.13 -15.25 -39.24
N ARG A 708 20.50 -16.33 -38.72
CA ARG A 708 19.19 -16.84 -39.18
C ARG A 708 18.07 -15.81 -39.02
N TYR A 709 18.24 -14.80 -38.13
CA TYR A 709 17.20 -13.81 -37.90
C TYR A 709 16.80 -13.00 -39.15
N GLY A 710 17.74 -12.84 -40.11
CA GLY A 710 17.44 -12.26 -41.43
C GLY A 710 16.44 -13.07 -42.26
N ARG A 711 16.38 -14.41 -42.09
CA ARG A 711 15.39 -15.32 -42.69
C ARG A 711 15.17 -16.50 -41.76
N ILE A 712 14.15 -16.43 -40.88
CA ILE A 712 13.89 -17.38 -39.82
C ILE A 712 13.71 -18.83 -40.30
N THR A 713 13.24 -19.00 -41.53
CA THR A 713 13.03 -20.31 -42.17
C THR A 713 14.30 -20.92 -42.77
N ALA A 714 15.44 -20.23 -42.71
CA ALA A 714 16.71 -20.69 -43.33
C ALA A 714 17.28 -21.93 -42.62
N GLY A 715 17.74 -22.90 -43.42
CA GLY A 715 18.45 -24.06 -42.91
C GLY A 715 19.89 -23.72 -42.45
N ASN A 716 20.53 -24.69 -41.80
CA ASN A 716 21.90 -24.50 -41.29
C ASN A 716 22.90 -24.24 -42.43
N ASP A 717 22.72 -24.91 -43.57
CA ASP A 717 23.62 -24.77 -44.75
C ASP A 717 23.53 -23.37 -45.34
N GLU A 718 22.35 -22.78 -45.36
CA GLU A 718 22.12 -21.41 -45.83
C GLU A 718 22.73 -20.36 -44.86
N VAL A 719 22.64 -20.62 -43.54
CA VAL A 719 23.29 -19.78 -42.50
C VAL A 719 24.81 -19.83 -42.68
N GLN A 720 25.38 -20.99 -42.91
CA GLN A 720 26.84 -21.11 -43.17
C GLN A 720 27.24 -20.44 -44.50
N ALA A 721 26.43 -20.57 -45.53
CA ALA A 721 26.68 -19.90 -46.81
C ALA A 721 26.66 -18.37 -46.64
N ALA A 722 25.70 -17.84 -45.89
CA ALA A 722 25.63 -16.41 -45.56
C ALA A 722 26.85 -15.96 -44.76
N ALA A 723 27.28 -16.72 -43.73
CA ALA A 723 28.48 -16.41 -42.95
C ALA A 723 29.75 -16.41 -43.80
N LYS A 724 29.87 -17.36 -44.79
CA LYS A 724 30.98 -17.38 -45.75
C LYS A 724 30.95 -16.19 -46.70
N ALA A 725 29.75 -15.84 -47.20
CA ALA A 725 29.60 -14.68 -48.07
C ALA A 725 29.96 -13.35 -47.37
N ALA A 726 29.67 -13.27 -46.08
CA ALA A 726 30.03 -12.11 -45.22
C ALA A 726 31.50 -12.15 -44.75
N GLY A 727 32.26 -13.22 -45.01
CA GLY A 727 33.69 -13.36 -44.62
C GLY A 727 33.93 -13.62 -43.12
N ILE A 728 32.91 -14.00 -42.37
CA ILE A 728 33.00 -14.23 -40.90
C ILE A 728 33.04 -15.72 -40.52
N HIS A 729 32.89 -16.64 -41.45
CA HIS A 729 32.76 -18.07 -41.17
C HIS A 729 34.01 -18.63 -40.42
N ASP A 730 35.19 -18.31 -40.90
CA ASP A 730 36.45 -18.80 -40.32
C ASP A 730 36.70 -18.21 -38.93
N ALA A 731 36.31 -16.96 -38.73
CA ALA A 731 36.35 -16.30 -37.41
C ALA A 731 35.39 -16.97 -36.41
N ILE A 732 34.19 -17.35 -36.84
CA ILE A 732 33.21 -18.10 -36.01
C ILE A 732 33.77 -19.47 -35.63
N LEU A 733 34.44 -20.18 -36.56
CA LEU A 733 35.07 -21.46 -36.26
C LEU A 733 36.24 -21.39 -35.28
N ALA A 734 36.88 -20.26 -35.21
CA ALA A 734 38.00 -20.03 -34.29
C ALA A 734 37.55 -19.75 -32.84
N PHE A 735 36.30 -19.43 -32.60
CA PHE A 735 35.77 -19.23 -31.24
C PHE A 735 35.73 -20.54 -30.45
N PRO A 736 36.01 -20.52 -29.11
CA PRO A 736 35.77 -21.66 -28.23
C PRO A 736 34.33 -22.16 -28.33
N GLU A 737 34.10 -23.47 -28.14
CA GLU A 737 32.75 -24.03 -28.27
C GLU A 737 31.69 -23.40 -27.38
N GLU A 738 32.08 -22.97 -26.17
CA GLU A 738 31.21 -22.25 -25.23
C GLU A 738 30.72 -20.90 -25.78
N THR A 739 31.58 -20.19 -26.55
CA THR A 739 31.25 -18.88 -27.16
C THR A 739 30.43 -19.03 -28.46
N LYS A 740 30.49 -20.19 -29.12
CA LYS A 740 29.66 -20.46 -30.32
C LYS A 740 28.15 -20.46 -30.00
N PHE A 741 27.79 -20.75 -28.74
CA PHE A 741 26.39 -20.92 -28.31
C PHE A 741 25.80 -19.72 -27.56
N ILE A 742 26.63 -18.86 -26.95
CA ILE A 742 26.14 -17.76 -26.12
C ILE A 742 26.93 -16.49 -26.40
N MET A 743 26.30 -15.49 -26.99
CA MET A 743 26.87 -14.13 -27.05
C MET A 743 26.37 -13.34 -25.83
N CYS A 744 26.95 -13.63 -24.67
CA CYS A 744 26.90 -12.72 -23.52
C CYS A 744 28.12 -11.81 -23.56
N ASP A 745 27.89 -10.50 -23.60
CA ASP A 745 28.85 -9.41 -23.43
C ASP A 745 29.85 -9.16 -24.58
N LEU A 746 29.36 -8.49 -25.64
CA LEU A 746 30.15 -8.00 -26.77
C LEU A 746 31.09 -6.86 -26.43
N ARG A 747 31.21 -6.40 -25.20
CA ARG A 747 32.13 -5.33 -24.83
C ARG A 747 33.60 -5.77 -24.86
N GLU A 748 33.88 -7.07 -24.75
CA GLU A 748 35.25 -7.62 -24.84
C GLU A 748 35.69 -8.03 -26.23
N VAL A 749 34.80 -8.14 -27.20
CA VAL A 749 35.15 -8.54 -28.57
C VAL A 749 35.12 -7.32 -29.50
N GLY A 750 36.03 -6.40 -29.30
CA GLY A 750 36.13 -5.11 -30.01
C GLY A 750 36.37 -5.18 -31.53
N ASN A 751 36.24 -6.35 -32.17
CA ASN A 751 36.49 -6.51 -33.60
C ASN A 751 35.26 -6.96 -34.42
N ILE A 752 34.13 -7.30 -33.82
CA ILE A 752 32.95 -7.73 -34.59
C ILE A 752 32.11 -6.54 -35.11
N HIS A 753 32.37 -5.32 -34.66
CA HIS A 753 31.72 -4.10 -35.19
C HIS A 753 32.12 -3.69 -36.62
N ARG A 754 32.96 -4.45 -37.31
CA ARG A 754 33.45 -4.11 -38.66
C ARG A 754 32.96 -5.03 -39.79
N VAL A 755 31.98 -5.89 -39.57
CA VAL A 755 31.38 -6.70 -40.63
C VAL A 755 29.92 -6.39 -40.84
#